data_29abbf745b4b964a7c79a02b3e3db13b
#
_entry.id   29abbf745b4b964a7c79a02b3e3db13b
#
_cell.length_a   1.000
_cell.length_b   1.000
_cell.length_c   1.000
_cell.angle_alpha   90.00
_cell.angle_beta   90.00
_cell.angle_gamma   90.00
#
_symmetry.space_group_name_H-M   'P 1'
#
loop_
_entity.id
_entity.type
_entity.pdbx_description
1 polymer ?
#
loop_
_entity_poly.entity_id
_entity_poly.type
_entity_poly.pdbx_seq_one_letter_code
_entity_poly.pdbx_strand_id
1 'polypeptide(L)'
;MSFNHQEIEKKWQGYWEENKTFRTPDETEKPKFYALDMFPYPSGAGLHVGHPEGYTATDILSRMKRMQGYNVLHPMGWDAFGLPAEQYALDTGNSPAEFTEHNINTFRNQIKSLGFSYDWDREVNTTDPNYYKWTQWIFLKLFEKGLAYVDEVPVNWCPALGTVLANEEIIDGKSERGGHPVERRPMRQWMLKITAYGDRLLEDLDELDWPESLKDMQRNWIGRSEGAEVHFNIDGTDEKFTVFTTRPDTLFGASYCVLAPEHTLVADITTAEQKEAVEAYINSVKMKSDLERTELAKEKTGVFTGAYAVNPVNGEKLPIWIADYVLATYGTGAVMAVPAHDERDYEFASTFNLPMKEVVKGGDISKEAYTGDGAHVNSAFLDGLNKEEAIVKMIEWLEVTSAGNQKVTYRLRDWLFSRQRYWGEPIPVIHWEDGTMTAVKEEELPLVLPKTENIRPSGTGESPLANIDEWVNVVDPETGKKGRRETNTMPQWAGSCWYYLRYIDPNNSEALVDPEKVKQWLPVDIYIGGAEHAVLHLLYARFWHKVLYDIGVVPTKEPFQQLFNQGMILGENNEKMSKSKGNVVNPDDIVASHGADTLRLYEMFMGPLDASIAWSENGLDGARRFLDRVWRLFVQDNGELSEKITDAPNKELEKAYHQTVKKVTEDYAELRFNTAISQMMVFINDAYKAETLPKEYVEGFVKMIAPVAPHIGEELWSKLGYNETITYASWPTFDESKLVEDEVEIVVQIMGKVRAKLTMKKDASKEEMEQLALEAIKEQIEGKTVRKVIVVPGKLVNVVAN
;
A
#
# COMPACT_ATOMS: atom_id res chain seq x y z
N MET A 1 -38.74 14.82 19.07
CA MET A 1 -38.63 14.28 17.71
C MET A 1 -37.22 13.90 17.42
N SER A 2 -36.96 12.61 17.17
CA SER A 2 -35.64 12.20 16.67
C SER A 2 -35.50 12.73 15.25
N PHE A 3 -34.30 13.02 14.82
CA PHE A 3 -34.13 13.49 13.45
C PHE A 3 -34.38 12.34 12.45
N ASN A 4 -35.08 12.65 11.37
CA ASN A 4 -35.40 11.70 10.31
C ASN A 4 -34.22 11.64 9.32
N HIS A 5 -33.33 10.69 9.50
CA HIS A 5 -32.14 10.57 8.68
C HIS A 5 -32.45 10.33 7.20
N GLN A 6 -33.51 9.57 6.90
CA GLN A 6 -33.87 9.24 5.50
C GLN A 6 -34.23 10.50 4.71
N GLU A 7 -35.07 11.37 5.26
CA GLU A 7 -35.47 12.63 4.62
C GLU A 7 -34.30 13.61 4.51
N ILE A 8 -33.56 13.79 5.60
CA ILE A 8 -32.44 14.73 5.68
C ILE A 8 -31.32 14.34 4.75
N GLU A 9 -30.93 13.06 4.73
CA GLU A 9 -29.88 12.56 3.86
C GLU A 9 -30.24 12.68 2.38
N LYS A 10 -31.47 12.32 2.02
CA LYS A 10 -31.94 12.44 0.64
C LYS A 10 -31.99 13.91 0.20
N LYS A 11 -32.45 14.80 1.06
CA LYS A 11 -32.53 16.24 0.79
C LYS A 11 -31.14 16.82 0.46
N TRP A 12 -30.15 16.54 1.31
CA TRP A 12 -28.83 17.14 1.15
C TRP A 12 -28.00 16.48 0.06
N GLN A 13 -28.14 15.19 -0.16
CA GLN A 13 -27.53 14.52 -1.30
C GLN A 13 -28.06 15.09 -2.62
N GLY A 14 -29.34 15.34 -2.72
CA GLY A 14 -29.96 16.01 -3.86
C GLY A 14 -29.46 17.44 -4.06
N TYR A 15 -29.30 18.18 -2.98
CA TYR A 15 -28.74 19.54 -3.01
C TYR A 15 -27.30 19.53 -3.55
N TRP A 16 -26.45 18.66 -3.03
CA TRP A 16 -25.04 18.58 -3.45
C TRP A 16 -24.90 18.19 -4.92
N GLU A 17 -25.71 17.26 -5.38
CA GLU A 17 -25.71 16.83 -6.77
C GLU A 17 -26.20 17.92 -7.72
N GLU A 18 -27.30 18.55 -7.41
CA GLU A 18 -27.89 19.63 -8.23
C GLU A 18 -26.96 20.85 -8.34
N ASN A 19 -26.35 21.26 -7.23
CA ASN A 19 -25.46 22.41 -7.19
C ASN A 19 -23.99 22.10 -7.50
N LYS A 20 -23.64 20.82 -7.72
CA LYS A 20 -22.25 20.39 -7.89
C LYS A 20 -21.35 20.99 -6.81
N THR A 21 -21.79 20.84 -5.57
CA THR A 21 -21.19 21.49 -4.39
C THR A 21 -19.69 21.18 -4.25
N PHE A 22 -19.27 19.96 -4.62
CA PHE A 22 -17.91 19.50 -4.42
C PHE A 22 -17.05 19.59 -5.69
N ARG A 23 -17.53 20.32 -6.68
CA ARG A 23 -16.77 20.55 -7.90
C ARG A 23 -15.49 21.31 -7.58
N THR A 24 -14.36 20.78 -8.10
CA THR A 24 -13.06 21.40 -7.95
C THR A 24 -12.82 22.36 -9.10
N PRO A 25 -12.73 23.68 -8.88
CA PRO A 25 -12.41 24.63 -9.95
C PRO A 25 -10.95 24.46 -10.37
N ASP A 26 -10.68 24.58 -11.66
CA ASP A 26 -9.31 24.51 -12.21
C ASP A 26 -8.49 25.75 -11.89
N GLU A 27 -9.14 26.90 -11.83
CA GLU A 27 -8.48 28.19 -11.56
C GLU A 27 -8.96 28.78 -10.23
N THR A 28 -8.01 29.00 -9.32
CA THR A 28 -8.27 29.60 -8.02
C THR A 28 -6.95 30.09 -7.41
N GLU A 29 -7.02 31.12 -6.58
CA GLU A 29 -5.88 31.60 -5.78
C GLU A 29 -5.69 30.79 -4.50
N LYS A 30 -6.64 29.90 -4.16
CA LYS A 30 -6.56 29.07 -2.97
C LYS A 30 -5.44 28.02 -3.11
N PRO A 31 -4.73 27.71 -2.02
CA PRO A 31 -3.76 26.61 -2.04
C PRO A 31 -4.46 25.29 -2.33
N LYS A 32 -3.76 24.40 -3.03
CA LYS A 32 -4.31 23.11 -3.42
C LYS A 32 -4.22 22.09 -2.28
N PHE A 33 -5.17 21.18 -2.25
CA PHE A 33 -5.08 19.96 -1.44
C PHE A 33 -5.65 18.78 -2.22
N TYR A 34 -4.82 17.80 -2.52
CA TYR A 34 -5.22 16.61 -3.27
C TYR A 34 -5.35 15.44 -2.31
N ALA A 35 -6.58 15.03 -2.04
CA ALA A 35 -6.89 13.88 -1.19
C ALA A 35 -7.33 12.71 -2.06
N LEU A 36 -6.62 11.59 -1.98
CA LEU A 36 -6.83 10.44 -2.85
C LEU A 36 -7.19 9.19 -2.05
N ASP A 37 -8.25 8.53 -2.48
CA ASP A 37 -8.61 7.18 -2.07
C ASP A 37 -8.10 6.18 -3.09
N MET A 38 -7.78 4.96 -2.67
CA MET A 38 -7.59 3.86 -3.60
C MET A 38 -8.96 3.52 -4.20
N PHE A 39 -9.10 3.72 -5.50
CA PHE A 39 -10.37 3.49 -6.15
C PHE A 39 -10.74 2.00 -6.15
N PRO A 40 -12.03 1.68 -5.98
CA PRO A 40 -12.44 0.29 -5.80
C PRO A 40 -12.54 -0.46 -7.13
N TYR A 41 -12.40 -1.78 -7.01
CA TYR A 41 -12.83 -2.71 -8.05
C TYR A 41 -14.34 -2.94 -7.91
N PRO A 42 -15.16 -2.63 -8.92
CA PRO A 42 -16.62 -2.77 -8.81
C PRO A 42 -17.02 -4.24 -8.95
N SER A 43 -17.07 -4.94 -7.81
CA SER A 43 -17.47 -6.36 -7.73
C SER A 43 -18.99 -6.52 -7.72
N GLY A 44 -19.47 -7.73 -8.05
CA GLY A 44 -20.90 -8.01 -8.08
C GLY A 44 -21.59 -7.98 -6.71
N ALA A 45 -20.81 -8.06 -5.63
CA ALA A 45 -21.33 -8.01 -4.26
C ALA A 45 -21.70 -6.61 -3.78
N GLY A 46 -21.24 -5.58 -4.45
CA GLY A 46 -21.30 -4.21 -3.94
C GLY A 46 -20.29 -3.98 -2.81
N LEU A 47 -20.42 -2.85 -2.14
CA LEU A 47 -19.59 -2.50 -1.00
C LEU A 47 -19.98 -3.31 0.25
N HIS A 48 -19.00 -3.61 1.10
CA HIS A 48 -19.24 -4.00 2.50
C HIS A 48 -18.82 -2.85 3.41
N VAL A 49 -19.17 -2.92 4.70
CA VAL A 49 -18.92 -1.83 5.66
C VAL A 49 -17.43 -1.51 5.89
N GLY A 50 -16.52 -2.38 5.46
CA GLY A 50 -15.08 -2.10 5.53
C GLY A 50 -14.59 -1.06 4.50
N HIS A 51 -15.25 -0.93 3.37
CA HIS A 51 -14.86 0.02 2.33
C HIS A 51 -15.01 1.49 2.76
N PRO A 52 -16.12 1.91 3.40
CA PRO A 52 -16.31 3.31 3.77
C PRO A 52 -15.34 3.85 4.81
N GLU A 53 -14.62 3.01 5.53
CA GLU A 53 -13.69 3.47 6.58
C GLU A 53 -12.63 4.43 6.01
N GLY A 54 -11.91 4.00 5.00
CA GLY A 54 -10.91 4.83 4.32
C GLY A 54 -11.53 6.04 3.63
N TYR A 55 -12.67 5.84 2.96
CA TYR A 55 -13.37 6.90 2.25
C TYR A 55 -13.88 7.99 3.21
N THR A 56 -14.38 7.58 4.38
CA THR A 56 -14.82 8.52 5.42
C THR A 56 -13.66 9.34 5.95
N ALA A 57 -12.53 8.69 6.22
CA ALA A 57 -11.33 9.36 6.70
C ALA A 57 -10.85 10.45 5.72
N THR A 58 -10.77 10.11 4.45
CA THR A 58 -10.36 11.04 3.40
C THR A 58 -11.37 12.17 3.25
N ASP A 59 -12.66 11.86 3.37
CA ASP A 59 -13.74 12.82 3.26
C ASP A 59 -13.74 13.85 4.40
N ILE A 60 -13.52 13.40 5.63
CA ILE A 60 -13.43 14.30 6.80
C ILE A 60 -12.30 15.31 6.58
N LEU A 61 -11.13 14.80 6.18
CA LEU A 61 -9.98 15.67 5.92
C LEU A 61 -10.26 16.64 4.78
N SER A 62 -10.88 16.18 3.70
CA SER A 62 -11.25 17.01 2.56
C SER A 62 -12.23 18.12 2.95
N ARG A 63 -13.24 17.80 3.74
CA ARG A 63 -14.24 18.78 4.21
C ARG A 63 -13.61 19.81 5.12
N MET A 64 -12.78 19.41 6.07
CA MET A 64 -12.04 20.35 6.93
C MET A 64 -11.17 21.28 6.10
N LYS A 65 -10.43 20.73 5.13
CA LYS A 65 -9.55 21.53 4.27
C LYS A 65 -10.29 22.57 3.44
N ARG A 66 -11.49 22.23 2.94
CA ARG A 66 -12.33 23.23 2.24
C ARG A 66 -12.72 24.38 3.16
N MET A 67 -13.09 24.08 4.39
CA MET A 67 -13.42 25.10 5.40
C MET A 67 -12.18 25.92 5.81
N GLN A 68 -10.98 25.33 5.69
CA GLN A 68 -9.73 26.03 5.96
C GLN A 68 -9.24 26.87 4.77
N GLY A 69 -10.00 26.91 3.68
CA GLY A 69 -9.69 27.75 2.54
C GLY A 69 -8.86 27.09 1.44
N TYR A 70 -8.71 25.78 1.45
CA TYR A 70 -8.01 25.05 0.38
C TYR A 70 -8.93 24.76 -0.79
N ASN A 71 -8.35 24.71 -1.99
CA ASN A 71 -8.99 24.11 -3.15
C ASN A 71 -8.71 22.61 -3.11
N VAL A 72 -9.74 21.82 -2.87
CA VAL A 72 -9.61 20.38 -2.62
C VAL A 72 -9.99 19.58 -3.86
N LEU A 73 -9.12 18.69 -4.27
CA LEU A 73 -9.42 17.67 -5.28
C LEU A 73 -9.66 16.35 -4.54
N HIS A 74 -10.90 15.89 -4.56
CA HIS A 74 -11.34 14.65 -3.93
C HIS A 74 -12.13 13.83 -4.94
N PRO A 75 -11.44 13.03 -5.76
CA PRO A 75 -12.05 12.31 -6.88
C PRO A 75 -12.39 10.86 -6.53
N MET A 76 -13.20 10.25 -7.39
CA MET A 76 -13.54 8.83 -7.31
C MET A 76 -13.68 8.24 -8.72
N GLY A 77 -13.40 6.97 -8.83
CA GLY A 77 -13.47 6.22 -10.09
C GLY A 77 -13.47 4.72 -9.89
N TRP A 78 -13.21 3.99 -10.98
CA TRP A 78 -13.38 2.55 -11.02
C TRP A 78 -12.19 1.87 -11.66
N ASP A 79 -11.59 0.94 -10.91
CA ASP A 79 -10.58 0.01 -11.41
C ASP A 79 -11.30 -1.25 -11.88
N ALA A 80 -11.68 -1.28 -13.16
CA ALA A 80 -12.74 -2.17 -13.61
C ALA A 80 -12.31 -3.30 -14.57
N PHE A 81 -11.06 -3.32 -15.01
CA PHE A 81 -10.52 -4.46 -15.76
C PHE A 81 -10.11 -5.58 -14.79
N GLY A 82 -9.94 -6.78 -15.28
CA GLY A 82 -9.40 -7.90 -14.56
C GLY A 82 -10.21 -9.18 -14.63
N LEU A 83 -9.66 -10.20 -14.00
CA LEU A 83 -10.18 -11.56 -14.06
C LEU A 83 -11.58 -11.74 -13.45
N PRO A 84 -11.97 -11.04 -12.37
CA PRO A 84 -13.29 -11.25 -11.78
C PRO A 84 -14.46 -11.02 -12.73
N ALA A 85 -14.44 -9.95 -13.50
CA ALA A 85 -15.51 -9.64 -14.46
C ALA A 85 -15.52 -10.63 -15.63
N GLU A 86 -14.33 -11.01 -16.10
CA GLU A 86 -14.20 -11.99 -17.17
C GLU A 86 -14.70 -13.37 -16.74
N GLN A 87 -14.36 -13.81 -15.53
CA GLN A 87 -14.79 -15.11 -15.01
C GLN A 87 -16.31 -15.15 -14.84
N TYR A 88 -16.91 -14.08 -14.35
CA TYR A 88 -18.36 -13.96 -14.26
C TYR A 88 -19.01 -14.08 -15.64
N ALA A 89 -18.44 -13.42 -16.62
CA ALA A 89 -18.94 -13.49 -18.01
C ALA A 89 -18.85 -14.91 -18.58
N LEU A 90 -17.77 -15.62 -18.32
CA LEU A 90 -17.60 -17.01 -18.72
C LEU A 90 -18.63 -17.93 -18.04
N ASP A 91 -18.89 -17.72 -16.76
CA ASP A 91 -19.81 -18.55 -15.97
C ASP A 91 -21.28 -18.33 -16.34
N THR A 92 -21.64 -17.11 -16.72
CA THR A 92 -23.05 -16.70 -16.96
C THR A 92 -23.40 -16.50 -18.44
N GLY A 93 -22.41 -16.40 -19.32
CA GLY A 93 -22.60 -16.04 -20.72
C GLY A 93 -22.90 -14.56 -20.97
N ASN A 94 -22.81 -13.73 -19.94
CA ASN A 94 -23.02 -12.27 -20.04
C ASN A 94 -21.73 -11.56 -20.49
N SER A 95 -21.87 -10.35 -21.02
CA SER A 95 -20.74 -9.52 -21.41
C SER A 95 -20.01 -8.99 -20.17
N PRO A 96 -18.64 -9.02 -20.13
CA PRO A 96 -17.90 -8.38 -19.06
C PRO A 96 -18.16 -6.88 -18.97
N ALA A 97 -18.35 -6.21 -20.10
CA ALA A 97 -18.64 -4.77 -20.16
C ALA A 97 -19.98 -4.42 -19.52
N GLU A 98 -21.03 -5.18 -19.80
CA GLU A 98 -22.36 -4.95 -19.21
C GLU A 98 -22.37 -5.23 -17.71
N PHE A 99 -21.72 -6.29 -17.29
CA PHE A 99 -21.57 -6.63 -15.86
C PHE A 99 -20.82 -5.52 -15.11
N THR A 100 -19.72 -5.05 -15.68
CA THR A 100 -18.92 -3.96 -15.11
C THR A 100 -19.72 -2.67 -14.99
N GLU A 101 -20.45 -2.29 -16.04
CA GLU A 101 -21.31 -1.10 -16.01
C GLU A 101 -22.38 -1.17 -14.91
N HIS A 102 -23.03 -2.32 -14.77
CA HIS A 102 -24.00 -2.55 -13.71
C HIS A 102 -23.37 -2.40 -12.32
N ASN A 103 -22.21 -3.00 -12.13
CA ASN A 103 -21.51 -2.95 -10.84
C ASN A 103 -21.03 -1.53 -10.52
N ILE A 104 -20.55 -0.79 -11.50
CA ILE A 104 -20.17 0.62 -11.32
C ILE A 104 -21.38 1.42 -10.85
N ASN A 105 -22.53 1.24 -11.47
CA ASN A 105 -23.76 1.94 -11.06
C ASN A 105 -24.16 1.61 -9.62
N THR A 106 -24.04 0.34 -9.23
CA THR A 106 -24.32 -0.10 -7.86
C THR A 106 -23.36 0.58 -6.87
N PHE A 107 -22.08 0.54 -7.13
CA PHE A 107 -21.04 1.15 -6.28
C PHE A 107 -21.22 2.67 -6.18
N ARG A 108 -21.48 3.31 -7.31
CA ARG A 108 -21.69 4.76 -7.36
C ARG A 108 -22.86 5.17 -6.48
N ASN A 109 -23.97 4.47 -6.57
CA ASN A 109 -25.15 4.74 -5.76
C ASN A 109 -24.90 4.49 -4.28
N GLN A 110 -24.20 3.43 -3.92
CA GLN A 110 -23.84 3.15 -2.54
C GLN A 110 -22.91 4.23 -1.97
N ILE A 111 -21.90 4.65 -2.73
CA ILE A 111 -20.96 5.70 -2.31
C ILE A 111 -21.70 7.04 -2.15
N LYS A 112 -22.57 7.40 -3.08
CA LYS A 112 -23.37 8.61 -2.99
C LYS A 112 -24.28 8.60 -1.76
N SER A 113 -24.84 7.45 -1.41
CA SER A 113 -25.71 7.32 -0.25
C SER A 113 -25.00 7.57 1.09
N LEU A 114 -23.66 7.48 1.11
CA LEU A 114 -22.84 7.73 2.29
C LEU A 114 -22.43 9.20 2.45
N GLY A 115 -22.79 10.05 1.49
CA GLY A 115 -22.63 11.50 1.59
C GLY A 115 -21.21 12.01 1.42
N PHE A 116 -20.35 11.28 0.75
CA PHE A 116 -18.97 11.70 0.51
C PHE A 116 -18.89 12.90 -0.44
N SER A 117 -17.90 13.74 -0.23
CA SER A 117 -17.69 14.98 -0.99
C SER A 117 -16.80 14.77 -2.23
N TYR A 118 -17.14 13.79 -3.05
CA TYR A 118 -16.42 13.53 -4.30
C TYR A 118 -16.85 14.49 -5.41
N ASP A 119 -15.89 14.89 -6.23
CA ASP A 119 -16.15 15.60 -7.48
C ASP A 119 -16.44 14.59 -8.59
N TRP A 120 -17.71 14.29 -8.81
CA TRP A 120 -18.15 13.28 -9.77
C TRP A 120 -17.93 13.67 -11.23
N ASP A 121 -17.66 14.94 -11.52
CA ASP A 121 -17.28 15.38 -12.87
C ASP A 121 -15.90 14.86 -13.28
N ARG A 122 -15.12 14.35 -12.31
CA ARG A 122 -13.78 13.81 -12.53
C ARG A 122 -13.73 12.29 -12.45
N GLU A 123 -14.89 11.63 -12.47
CA GLU A 123 -15.00 10.18 -12.45
C GLU A 123 -14.23 9.55 -13.62
N VAL A 124 -13.44 8.52 -13.32
CA VAL A 124 -12.70 7.76 -14.33
C VAL A 124 -13.08 6.29 -14.26
N ASN A 125 -12.99 5.62 -15.40
CA ASN A 125 -13.23 4.19 -15.53
C ASN A 125 -12.11 3.61 -16.39
N THR A 126 -11.33 2.72 -15.84
CA THR A 126 -10.18 2.12 -16.54
C THR A 126 -10.55 1.34 -17.77
N THR A 127 -11.82 0.91 -17.90
CA THR A 127 -12.32 0.18 -19.09
C THR A 127 -12.81 1.09 -20.21
N ASP A 128 -12.88 2.40 -19.97
CA ASP A 128 -13.26 3.37 -21.00
C ASP A 128 -12.09 3.56 -21.98
N PRO A 129 -12.33 3.39 -23.30
CA PRO A 129 -11.28 3.63 -24.31
C PRO A 129 -10.63 5.02 -24.24
N ASN A 130 -11.37 6.05 -23.83
CA ASN A 130 -10.80 7.39 -23.62
C ASN A 130 -9.82 7.45 -22.45
N TYR A 131 -9.95 6.53 -21.51
CA TYR A 131 -8.99 6.38 -20.40
C TYR A 131 -7.81 5.49 -20.82
N TYR A 132 -8.07 4.26 -21.29
CA TYR A 132 -6.98 3.33 -21.57
C TYR A 132 -6.17 3.70 -22.82
N LYS A 133 -6.66 4.60 -23.67
CA LYS A 133 -5.85 5.25 -24.71
C LYS A 133 -4.51 5.69 -24.12
N TRP A 134 -4.55 6.31 -22.93
CA TRP A 134 -3.36 6.87 -22.30
C TRP A 134 -2.56 5.81 -21.53
N THR A 135 -3.19 4.75 -21.06
CA THR A 135 -2.48 3.56 -20.57
C THR A 135 -1.65 2.95 -21.70
N GLN A 136 -2.23 2.84 -22.88
CA GLN A 136 -1.54 2.36 -24.08
C GLN A 136 -0.44 3.34 -24.51
N TRP A 137 -0.68 4.63 -24.42
CA TRP A 137 0.32 5.65 -24.73
C TRP A 137 1.54 5.54 -23.81
N ILE A 138 1.35 5.32 -22.50
CA ILE A 138 2.45 5.10 -21.57
C ILE A 138 3.23 3.84 -21.96
N PHE A 139 2.54 2.78 -22.35
CA PHE A 139 3.19 1.57 -22.84
C PHE A 139 4.07 1.87 -24.07
N LEU A 140 3.59 2.67 -25.01
CA LEU A 140 4.39 3.06 -26.18
C LEU A 140 5.67 3.80 -25.75
N LYS A 141 5.58 4.66 -24.74
CA LYS A 141 6.76 5.38 -24.22
C LYS A 141 7.75 4.43 -23.55
N LEU A 142 7.24 3.45 -22.80
CA LEU A 142 8.08 2.39 -22.22
C LEU A 142 8.75 1.56 -23.30
N PHE A 143 8.03 1.22 -24.35
CA PHE A 143 8.54 0.45 -25.48
C PHE A 143 9.63 1.22 -26.25
N GLU A 144 9.41 2.49 -26.54
CA GLU A 144 10.41 3.36 -27.19
C GLU A 144 11.72 3.46 -26.38
N LYS A 145 11.63 3.45 -25.05
CA LYS A 145 12.79 3.54 -24.14
C LYS A 145 13.47 2.18 -23.91
N GLY A 146 12.96 1.11 -24.47
CA GLY A 146 13.46 -0.24 -24.23
C GLY A 146 13.09 -0.80 -22.86
N LEU A 147 12.16 -0.15 -22.15
CA LEU A 147 11.70 -0.59 -20.82
C LEU A 147 10.58 -1.63 -20.92
N ALA A 148 9.91 -1.75 -22.05
CA ALA A 148 8.96 -2.82 -22.35
C ALA A 148 9.62 -3.75 -23.37
N TYR A 149 9.70 -5.02 -23.05
CA TYR A 149 10.37 -6.01 -23.89
C TYR A 149 9.69 -7.37 -23.72
N VAL A 150 9.98 -8.28 -24.67
CA VAL A 150 9.48 -9.65 -24.64
C VAL A 150 10.60 -10.59 -24.25
N ASP A 151 10.29 -11.51 -23.34
CA ASP A 151 11.25 -12.53 -22.90
C ASP A 151 10.52 -13.83 -22.59
N GLU A 152 11.24 -14.94 -22.67
CA GLU A 152 10.73 -16.23 -22.24
C GLU A 152 11.06 -16.41 -20.75
N VAL A 153 10.04 -16.45 -19.92
CA VAL A 153 10.17 -16.48 -18.46
C VAL A 153 9.33 -17.60 -17.86
N PRO A 154 9.77 -18.21 -16.73
CA PRO A 154 8.93 -19.14 -15.99
C PRO A 154 7.73 -18.40 -15.42
N VAL A 155 6.54 -18.89 -15.71
CA VAL A 155 5.29 -18.28 -15.26
C VAL A 155 4.41 -19.31 -14.56
N ASN A 156 3.47 -18.80 -13.76
CA ASN A 156 2.46 -19.62 -13.10
C ASN A 156 1.27 -19.79 -14.06
N TRP A 157 1.26 -20.88 -14.79
CA TRP A 157 0.23 -21.20 -15.74
C TRP A 157 -0.90 -21.98 -15.08
N CYS A 158 -2.14 -21.53 -15.27
CA CYS A 158 -3.32 -22.25 -14.79
C CYS A 158 -4.09 -22.80 -16.01
N PRO A 159 -4.00 -24.12 -16.30
CA PRO A 159 -4.68 -24.70 -17.47
C PRO A 159 -6.20 -24.53 -17.44
N ALA A 160 -6.82 -24.64 -16.27
CA ALA A 160 -8.27 -24.51 -16.13
C ALA A 160 -8.77 -23.09 -16.41
N LEU A 161 -8.01 -22.06 -16.01
CA LEU A 161 -8.34 -20.67 -16.27
C LEU A 161 -7.79 -20.19 -17.62
N GLY A 162 -6.86 -20.95 -18.23
CA GLY A 162 -6.26 -20.61 -19.52
C GLY A 162 -5.42 -19.33 -19.50
N THR A 163 -4.84 -18.98 -18.38
CA THR A 163 -4.08 -17.73 -18.21
C THR A 163 -2.91 -17.90 -17.26
N VAL A 164 -1.97 -16.95 -17.36
CA VAL A 164 -0.88 -16.79 -16.40
C VAL A 164 -1.41 -16.06 -15.16
N LEU A 165 -1.01 -16.51 -13.99
CA LEU A 165 -1.36 -15.90 -12.71
C LEU A 165 -0.14 -15.25 -12.08
N ALA A 166 -0.33 -14.10 -11.46
CA ALA A 166 0.68 -13.48 -10.61
C ALA A 166 0.83 -14.28 -9.31
N ASN A 167 1.97 -14.13 -8.63
CA ASN A 167 2.22 -14.85 -7.38
C ASN A 167 1.14 -14.59 -6.33
N GLU A 168 0.62 -13.37 -6.25
CA GLU A 168 -0.45 -12.97 -5.34
C GLU A 168 -1.81 -13.62 -5.66
N GLU A 169 -1.98 -14.16 -6.86
CA GLU A 169 -3.20 -14.85 -7.30
C GLU A 169 -3.17 -16.36 -6.99
N ILE A 170 -2.14 -16.83 -6.29
CA ILE A 170 -1.93 -18.24 -5.96
C ILE A 170 -1.92 -18.45 -4.46
N ILE A 171 -2.71 -19.41 -4.00
CA ILE A 171 -2.76 -19.83 -2.60
C ILE A 171 -2.57 -21.35 -2.56
N ASP A 172 -1.55 -21.82 -1.81
CA ASP A 172 -1.24 -23.24 -1.65
C ASP A 172 -1.10 -24.01 -2.98
N GLY A 173 -0.45 -23.39 -3.99
CA GLY A 173 -0.22 -24.01 -5.29
C GLY A 173 -1.44 -24.07 -6.20
N LYS A 174 -2.53 -23.40 -5.81
CA LYS A 174 -3.77 -23.33 -6.56
C LYS A 174 -4.18 -21.89 -6.80
N SER A 175 -5.00 -21.69 -7.85
CA SER A 175 -5.55 -20.38 -8.12
C SER A 175 -6.45 -19.93 -6.97
N GLU A 176 -6.36 -18.66 -6.58
CA GLU A 176 -7.25 -18.06 -5.58
C GLU A 176 -8.72 -18.22 -6.01
N ARG A 177 -8.96 -18.04 -7.33
CA ARG A 177 -10.27 -18.28 -7.92
C ARG A 177 -10.40 -19.72 -8.40
N GLY A 178 -11.40 -20.40 -7.88
CA GLY A 178 -11.77 -21.74 -8.29
C GLY A 178 -10.88 -22.86 -7.76
N GLY A 179 -9.79 -22.55 -7.07
CA GLY A 179 -8.91 -23.57 -6.47
C GLY A 179 -8.30 -24.55 -7.47
N HIS A 180 -8.00 -24.09 -8.69
CA HIS A 180 -7.44 -24.92 -9.76
C HIS A 180 -5.93 -25.09 -9.62
N PRO A 181 -5.38 -26.24 -10.01
CA PRO A 181 -3.94 -26.46 -10.03
C PRO A 181 -3.21 -25.48 -10.92
N VAL A 182 -2.04 -25.02 -10.46
CA VAL A 182 -1.17 -24.09 -11.16
C VAL A 182 0.17 -24.80 -11.39
N GLU A 183 0.71 -24.69 -12.60
CA GLU A 183 2.00 -25.27 -12.95
C GLU A 183 2.98 -24.19 -13.40
N ARG A 184 4.26 -24.38 -13.08
CA ARG A 184 5.34 -23.51 -13.57
C ARG A 184 5.75 -23.97 -14.95
N ARG A 185 5.73 -23.07 -15.94
CA ARG A 185 6.26 -23.36 -17.27
C ARG A 185 6.82 -22.10 -17.93
N PRO A 186 7.85 -22.23 -18.78
CA PRO A 186 8.36 -21.08 -19.54
C PRO A 186 7.38 -20.67 -20.63
N MET A 187 7.12 -19.37 -20.71
CA MET A 187 6.26 -18.77 -21.75
C MET A 187 6.82 -17.44 -22.16
N ARG A 188 6.62 -17.09 -23.43
CA ARG A 188 6.96 -15.79 -23.97
C ARG A 188 5.99 -14.73 -23.44
N GLN A 189 6.52 -13.72 -22.76
CA GLN A 189 5.73 -12.70 -22.06
C GLN A 189 6.32 -11.31 -22.24
N TRP A 190 5.45 -10.30 -22.17
CA TRP A 190 5.88 -8.92 -22.04
C TRP A 190 6.36 -8.65 -20.63
N MET A 191 7.48 -7.95 -20.53
CA MET A 191 8.09 -7.54 -19.26
C MET A 191 8.31 -6.03 -19.26
N LEU A 192 8.09 -5.39 -18.12
CA LEU A 192 8.50 -4.01 -17.90
C LEU A 192 9.72 -3.98 -16.98
N LYS A 193 10.73 -3.22 -17.40
CA LYS A 193 12.05 -3.20 -16.75
C LYS A 193 12.08 -2.30 -15.51
N ILE A 194 11.28 -2.63 -14.51
CA ILE A 194 11.25 -1.91 -13.23
C ILE A 194 12.62 -1.93 -12.54
N THR A 195 13.44 -2.97 -12.78
CA THR A 195 14.78 -3.06 -12.21
C THR A 195 15.70 -1.92 -12.65
N ALA A 196 15.45 -1.33 -13.81
CA ALA A 196 16.19 -0.15 -14.26
C ALA A 196 15.99 1.07 -13.34
N TYR A 197 14.94 1.06 -12.55
CA TYR A 197 14.57 2.12 -11.61
C TYR A 197 14.79 1.72 -10.14
N GLY A 198 15.41 0.57 -9.90
CA GLY A 198 15.60 0.02 -8.56
C GLY A 198 16.26 0.97 -7.58
N ASP A 199 17.35 1.62 -7.97
CA ASP A 199 18.05 2.58 -7.10
C ASP A 199 17.20 3.81 -6.81
N ARG A 200 16.55 4.37 -7.82
CA ARG A 200 15.69 5.55 -7.65
C ARG A 200 14.46 5.24 -6.80
N LEU A 201 13.87 4.05 -6.99
CA LEU A 201 12.75 3.60 -6.16
C LEU A 201 13.16 3.45 -4.69
N LEU A 202 14.41 3.09 -4.45
CA LEU A 202 14.95 2.93 -3.10
C LEU A 202 15.31 4.28 -2.46
N GLU A 203 16.07 5.10 -3.19
CA GLU A 203 16.56 6.40 -2.72
C GLU A 203 15.43 7.37 -2.38
N ASP A 204 14.41 7.45 -3.23
CA ASP A 204 13.34 8.42 -3.10
C ASP A 204 12.35 8.07 -1.98
N LEU A 205 12.41 6.88 -1.39
CA LEU A 205 11.62 6.52 -0.21
C LEU A 205 11.91 7.43 0.99
N ASP A 206 13.14 7.89 1.13
CA ASP A 206 13.56 8.69 2.28
C ASP A 206 12.83 10.04 2.36
N GLU A 207 12.35 10.56 1.23
CA GLU A 207 11.65 11.84 1.14
C GLU A 207 10.14 11.73 1.40
N LEU A 208 9.61 10.50 1.56
CA LEU A 208 8.18 10.25 1.67
C LEU A 208 7.71 10.19 3.13
N ASP A 209 6.58 10.81 3.41
CA ASP A 209 5.89 10.70 4.70
C ASP A 209 4.95 9.48 4.67
N TRP A 210 5.57 8.32 4.65
CA TRP A 210 4.92 7.02 4.62
C TRP A 210 5.23 6.24 5.90
N PRO A 211 4.37 5.29 6.33
CA PRO A 211 4.72 4.41 7.44
C PRO A 211 6.04 3.68 7.19
N GLU A 212 6.93 3.67 8.19
CA GLU A 212 8.23 3.01 8.06
C GLU A 212 8.11 1.53 7.72
N SER A 213 7.11 0.86 8.29
CA SER A 213 6.85 -0.55 7.98
C SER A 213 6.61 -0.78 6.49
N LEU A 214 5.91 0.13 5.83
CA LEU A 214 5.63 0.04 4.40
C LEU A 214 6.86 0.37 3.56
N LYS A 215 7.63 1.37 3.96
CA LYS A 215 8.92 1.67 3.33
C LYS A 215 9.85 0.47 3.41
N ASP A 216 9.91 -0.19 4.57
CA ASP A 216 10.73 -1.39 4.77
C ASP A 216 10.25 -2.56 3.91
N MET A 217 8.95 -2.72 3.72
CA MET A 217 8.40 -3.71 2.79
C MET A 217 8.90 -3.46 1.38
N GLN A 218 8.91 -2.22 0.92
CA GLN A 218 9.44 -1.87 -0.40
C GLN A 218 10.96 -2.04 -0.48
N ARG A 219 11.70 -1.62 0.56
CA ARG A 219 13.15 -1.81 0.62
C ARG A 219 13.53 -3.29 0.53
N ASN A 220 12.84 -4.12 1.28
CA ASN A 220 13.08 -5.57 1.27
C ASN A 220 12.67 -6.22 -0.07
N TRP A 221 11.60 -5.75 -0.66
CA TRP A 221 11.13 -6.25 -1.96
C TRP A 221 12.10 -5.89 -3.08
N ILE A 222 12.61 -4.67 -3.08
CA ILE A 222 13.65 -4.23 -4.02
C ILE A 222 14.92 -5.02 -3.76
N GLY A 223 15.31 -5.19 -2.50
CA GLY A 223 16.39 -6.06 -2.07
C GLY A 223 17.70 -5.77 -2.79
N ARG A 224 18.16 -4.53 -2.74
CA ARG A 224 19.42 -4.10 -3.34
C ARG A 224 20.60 -4.75 -2.63
N SER A 225 21.47 -5.40 -3.40
CA SER A 225 22.70 -6.00 -2.90
C SER A 225 23.91 -5.54 -3.71
N GLU A 226 24.95 -5.16 -3.00
CA GLU A 226 26.24 -4.83 -3.59
C GLU A 226 27.20 -6.00 -3.40
N GLY A 227 27.95 -6.30 -4.42
CA GLY A 227 28.91 -7.39 -4.38
C GLY A 227 29.70 -7.50 -5.66
N ALA A 228 29.98 -8.72 -6.08
CA ALA A 228 30.74 -8.98 -7.29
C ALA A 228 30.19 -10.18 -8.06
N GLU A 229 30.33 -10.11 -9.37
CA GLU A 229 30.23 -11.27 -10.23
C GLU A 229 31.61 -11.96 -10.29
N VAL A 230 31.61 -13.27 -10.20
CA VAL A 230 32.82 -14.10 -10.30
C VAL A 230 32.61 -15.18 -11.36
N HIS A 231 33.53 -15.29 -12.30
CA HIS A 231 33.46 -16.26 -13.39
C HIS A 231 34.23 -17.53 -13.02
N PHE A 232 33.55 -18.66 -13.11
CA PHE A 232 34.14 -19.97 -12.86
C PHE A 232 34.21 -20.74 -14.18
N ASN A 233 35.39 -21.16 -14.55
CA ASN A 233 35.56 -22.05 -15.69
C ASN A 233 35.25 -23.49 -15.26
N ILE A 234 34.68 -24.28 -16.16
CA ILE A 234 34.39 -25.67 -15.91
C ILE A 234 35.56 -26.50 -16.41
N ASP A 235 36.17 -27.24 -15.49
CA ASP A 235 37.38 -28.04 -15.78
C ASP A 235 37.20 -29.00 -16.95
N GLY A 236 38.18 -28.98 -17.88
CA GLY A 236 38.16 -29.84 -19.07
C GLY A 236 37.19 -29.36 -20.19
N THR A 237 36.61 -28.18 -20.08
CA THR A 237 35.73 -27.64 -21.10
C THR A 237 36.04 -26.16 -21.35
N ASP A 238 35.45 -25.59 -22.42
CA ASP A 238 35.50 -24.15 -22.68
C ASP A 238 34.29 -23.41 -22.06
N GLU A 239 33.46 -24.15 -21.35
CA GLU A 239 32.26 -23.61 -20.70
C GLU A 239 32.60 -22.89 -19.40
N LYS A 240 31.84 -21.90 -19.07
CA LYS A 240 31.92 -21.16 -17.81
C LYS A 240 30.53 -20.72 -17.30
N PHE A 241 30.44 -20.48 -16.01
CA PHE A 241 29.26 -19.85 -15.41
C PHE A 241 29.70 -18.71 -14.52
N THR A 242 28.81 -17.82 -14.26
CA THR A 242 29.03 -16.64 -13.42
C THR A 242 28.18 -16.75 -12.16
N VAL A 243 28.77 -16.44 -11.00
CA VAL A 243 28.04 -16.32 -9.75
C VAL A 243 28.02 -14.86 -9.30
N PHE A 244 26.98 -14.47 -8.57
CA PHE A 244 26.96 -13.22 -7.83
C PHE A 244 27.13 -13.53 -6.34
N THR A 245 28.00 -12.77 -5.67
CA THR A 245 28.23 -12.90 -4.24
C THR A 245 28.34 -11.53 -3.57
N THR A 246 27.71 -11.38 -2.40
CA THR A 246 27.90 -10.21 -1.54
C THR A 246 29.19 -10.30 -0.72
N ARG A 247 29.82 -11.48 -0.71
CA ARG A 247 31.03 -11.79 0.04
C ARG A 247 32.16 -12.27 -0.86
N PRO A 248 32.61 -11.43 -1.84
CA PRO A 248 33.73 -11.83 -2.69
C PRO A 248 35.03 -12.04 -1.90
N ASP A 249 35.17 -11.44 -0.74
CA ASP A 249 36.27 -11.61 0.19
C ASP A 249 36.46 -13.06 0.67
N THR A 250 35.41 -13.88 0.61
CA THR A 250 35.44 -15.28 1.05
C THR A 250 35.76 -16.27 -0.11
N LEU A 251 36.07 -15.79 -1.29
CA LEU A 251 36.30 -16.62 -2.46
C LEU A 251 37.36 -17.73 -2.21
N PHE A 252 38.38 -17.45 -1.42
CA PHE A 252 39.37 -18.46 -1.03
C PHE A 252 38.80 -19.61 -0.22
N GLY A 253 37.66 -19.40 0.40
CA GLY A 253 36.93 -20.39 1.21
C GLY A 253 35.89 -21.17 0.44
N ALA A 254 35.71 -20.90 -0.85
CA ALA A 254 34.79 -21.66 -1.69
C ALA A 254 35.24 -23.13 -1.77
N SER A 255 34.33 -24.05 -1.44
CA SER A 255 34.60 -25.46 -1.42
C SER A 255 33.76 -26.28 -2.41
N TYR A 256 32.69 -25.72 -2.90
CA TYR A 256 31.84 -26.28 -3.97
C TYR A 256 31.04 -25.17 -4.64
N CYS A 257 30.42 -25.48 -5.78
CA CYS A 257 29.51 -24.61 -6.47
C CYS A 257 28.16 -25.31 -6.63
N VAL A 258 27.08 -24.53 -6.70
CA VAL A 258 25.74 -25.07 -6.87
C VAL A 258 25.05 -24.35 -8.01
N LEU A 259 24.48 -25.13 -8.94
CA LEU A 259 23.61 -24.62 -10.01
C LEU A 259 22.15 -24.90 -9.68
N ALA A 260 21.28 -24.03 -10.13
CA ALA A 260 19.84 -24.31 -10.11
C ALA A 260 19.54 -25.55 -10.95
N PRO A 261 18.60 -26.41 -10.54
CA PRO A 261 18.24 -27.59 -11.35
C PRO A 261 17.86 -27.28 -12.80
N GLU A 262 17.32 -26.09 -13.03
CA GLU A 262 16.88 -25.60 -14.35
C GLU A 262 17.98 -24.89 -15.15
N HIS A 263 19.16 -24.74 -14.60
CA HIS A 263 20.26 -24.05 -15.27
C HIS A 263 20.60 -24.72 -16.61
N THR A 264 20.82 -23.93 -17.65
CA THR A 264 21.07 -24.43 -19.02
C THR A 264 22.28 -25.31 -19.16
N LEU A 265 23.30 -25.09 -18.31
CA LEU A 265 24.54 -25.87 -18.37
C LEU A 265 24.43 -27.26 -17.75
N VAL A 266 23.40 -27.53 -16.94
CA VAL A 266 23.27 -28.80 -16.22
C VAL A 266 23.32 -30.01 -17.16
N ALA A 267 22.56 -29.96 -18.27
CA ALA A 267 22.52 -31.02 -19.26
C ALA A 267 23.88 -31.25 -19.93
N ASP A 268 24.63 -30.18 -20.18
CA ASP A 268 25.90 -30.21 -20.92
C ASP A 268 27.07 -30.71 -20.08
N ILE A 269 27.07 -30.40 -18.77
CA ILE A 269 28.20 -30.69 -17.89
C ILE A 269 28.04 -31.97 -17.08
N THR A 270 26.81 -32.49 -16.93
CA THR A 270 26.55 -33.70 -16.17
C THR A 270 27.27 -34.89 -16.80
N THR A 271 28.10 -35.59 -16.00
CA THR A 271 28.81 -36.76 -16.47
C THR A 271 27.86 -37.94 -16.72
N ALA A 272 28.27 -38.88 -17.57
CA ALA A 272 27.44 -40.05 -17.87
C ALA A 272 27.10 -40.88 -16.61
N GLU A 273 28.03 -40.93 -15.66
CA GLU A 273 27.83 -41.64 -14.40
C GLU A 273 26.76 -41.02 -13.50
N GLN A 274 26.61 -39.68 -13.57
CA GLN A 274 25.66 -38.92 -12.74
C GLN A 274 24.34 -38.59 -13.44
N LYS A 275 24.25 -38.88 -14.73
CA LYS A 275 23.07 -38.49 -15.55
C LYS A 275 21.73 -38.95 -14.97
N GLU A 276 21.65 -40.21 -14.59
CA GLU A 276 20.42 -40.79 -14.04
C GLU A 276 20.01 -40.13 -12.71
N ALA A 277 20.98 -39.95 -11.80
CA ALA A 277 20.72 -39.29 -10.51
C ALA A 277 20.31 -37.82 -10.67
N VAL A 278 20.96 -37.10 -11.60
CA VAL A 278 20.63 -35.68 -11.89
C VAL A 278 19.24 -35.54 -12.47
N GLU A 279 18.86 -36.35 -13.46
CA GLU A 279 17.56 -36.36 -14.08
C GLU A 279 16.45 -36.71 -13.07
N ALA A 280 16.71 -37.71 -12.21
CA ALA A 280 15.77 -38.09 -11.14
C ALA A 280 15.54 -36.94 -10.14
N TYR A 281 16.61 -36.23 -9.76
CA TYR A 281 16.52 -35.08 -8.87
C TYR A 281 15.74 -33.94 -9.50
N ILE A 282 16.04 -33.59 -10.74
CA ILE A 282 15.32 -32.52 -11.48
C ILE A 282 13.83 -32.82 -11.52
N ASN A 283 13.43 -34.04 -11.83
CA ASN A 283 12.03 -34.46 -11.85
C ASN A 283 11.36 -34.36 -10.47
N SER A 284 12.12 -34.69 -9.40
CA SER A 284 11.59 -34.64 -8.03
C SER A 284 11.31 -33.25 -7.51
N VAL A 285 12.04 -32.23 -8.00
CA VAL A 285 11.90 -30.84 -7.55
C VAL A 285 11.12 -29.94 -8.52
N LYS A 286 10.80 -30.46 -9.70
CA LYS A 286 10.15 -29.73 -10.79
C LYS A 286 8.86 -29.03 -10.42
N MET A 287 8.08 -29.61 -9.51
CA MET A 287 6.77 -29.11 -9.09
C MET A 287 6.81 -28.24 -7.84
N LYS A 288 7.97 -28.05 -7.23
CA LYS A 288 8.10 -27.23 -6.03
C LYS A 288 8.04 -25.74 -6.37
N SER A 289 7.30 -24.96 -5.58
CA SER A 289 7.30 -23.50 -5.66
C SER A 289 8.62 -22.92 -5.12
N ASP A 290 8.91 -21.68 -5.47
CA ASP A 290 10.10 -20.98 -4.96
C ASP A 290 10.08 -20.92 -3.42
N LEU A 291 8.92 -20.71 -2.83
CA LEU A 291 8.74 -20.69 -1.38
C LEU A 291 9.05 -22.04 -0.74
N GLU A 292 8.56 -23.14 -1.30
CA GLU A 292 8.84 -24.50 -0.82
C GLU A 292 10.33 -24.84 -0.94
N ARG A 293 10.99 -24.33 -1.96
CA ARG A 293 12.42 -24.58 -2.21
C ARG A 293 13.31 -23.79 -1.25
N THR A 294 12.92 -22.63 -0.78
CA THR A 294 13.75 -21.70 0.01
C THR A 294 13.34 -21.59 1.47
N GLU A 295 12.14 -21.12 1.74
CA GLU A 295 11.72 -20.79 3.11
C GLU A 295 11.07 -21.95 3.85
N LEU A 296 10.33 -22.81 3.15
CA LEU A 296 9.64 -23.95 3.74
C LEU A 296 10.46 -25.25 3.76
N ALA A 297 11.64 -25.23 3.14
CA ALA A 297 12.51 -26.42 3.10
C ALA A 297 13.08 -26.73 4.47
N LYS A 298 12.76 -27.91 5.00
CA LYS A 298 13.28 -28.42 6.29
C LYS A 298 14.63 -29.11 6.16
N GLU A 299 14.91 -29.67 5.00
CA GLU A 299 16.15 -30.40 4.72
C GLU A 299 16.78 -29.91 3.43
N LYS A 300 18.13 -29.85 3.40
CA LYS A 300 18.86 -29.57 2.18
C LYS A 300 18.94 -30.80 1.32
N THR A 301 18.60 -30.67 0.05
CA THR A 301 18.70 -31.73 -0.95
C THR A 301 19.56 -31.28 -2.12
N GLY A 302 20.19 -32.21 -2.79
CA GLY A 302 21.02 -31.91 -3.95
C GLY A 302 21.69 -33.17 -4.49
N VAL A 303 22.27 -33.02 -5.68
CA VAL A 303 22.99 -34.10 -6.36
C VAL A 303 24.25 -33.56 -7.02
N PHE A 304 25.35 -34.30 -6.92
CA PHE A 304 26.58 -33.99 -7.60
C PHE A 304 26.45 -34.24 -9.12
N THR A 305 26.92 -33.28 -9.93
CA THR A 305 26.86 -33.38 -11.40
C THR A 305 28.00 -34.24 -12.01
N GLY A 306 29.04 -34.48 -11.24
CA GLY A 306 30.29 -35.13 -11.74
C GLY A 306 31.30 -34.14 -12.32
N ALA A 307 30.90 -32.88 -12.53
CA ALA A 307 31.80 -31.85 -13.07
C ALA A 307 32.43 -31.01 -11.95
N TYR A 308 33.52 -30.33 -12.30
CA TYR A 308 34.24 -29.45 -11.38
C TYR A 308 34.39 -28.04 -11.98
N ALA A 309 34.27 -27.03 -11.13
CA ALA A 309 34.61 -25.66 -11.46
C ALA A 309 36.01 -25.33 -10.97
N VAL A 310 36.70 -24.42 -11.64
CA VAL A 310 38.02 -23.95 -11.24
C VAL A 310 37.88 -22.62 -10.53
N ASN A 311 38.29 -22.54 -9.27
CA ASN A 311 38.31 -21.31 -8.51
C ASN A 311 39.34 -20.35 -9.12
N PRO A 312 38.94 -19.18 -9.61
CA PRO A 312 39.83 -18.28 -10.31
C PRO A 312 40.96 -17.74 -9.44
N VAL A 313 40.78 -17.68 -8.13
CA VAL A 313 41.78 -17.05 -7.23
C VAL A 313 42.91 -17.98 -6.83
N ASN A 314 42.68 -19.29 -6.79
CA ASN A 314 43.70 -20.26 -6.33
C ASN A 314 43.85 -21.50 -7.22
N GLY A 315 43.00 -21.64 -8.24
CA GLY A 315 43.07 -22.78 -9.16
C GLY A 315 42.51 -24.10 -8.61
N GLU A 316 41.89 -24.08 -7.42
CA GLU A 316 41.27 -25.28 -6.83
C GLU A 316 40.09 -25.76 -7.66
N LYS A 317 39.95 -27.09 -7.75
CA LYS A 317 38.78 -27.68 -8.42
C LYS A 317 37.67 -27.91 -7.40
N LEU A 318 36.50 -27.31 -7.68
CA LEU A 318 35.36 -27.35 -6.80
C LEU A 318 34.25 -28.21 -7.43
N PRO A 319 33.73 -29.22 -6.72
CA PRO A 319 32.62 -30.01 -7.27
C PRO A 319 31.39 -29.15 -7.54
N ILE A 320 30.73 -29.42 -8.67
CA ILE A 320 29.50 -28.70 -9.06
C ILE A 320 28.32 -29.58 -8.73
N TRP A 321 27.47 -29.07 -7.86
CA TRP A 321 26.21 -29.68 -7.43
C TRP A 321 25.03 -28.98 -8.06
N ILE A 322 23.87 -29.64 -8.10
CA ILE A 322 22.58 -29.01 -8.31
C ILE A 322 21.77 -29.13 -7.02
N ALA A 323 21.04 -28.11 -6.68
CA ALA A 323 20.20 -28.09 -5.49
C ALA A 323 19.03 -27.12 -5.68
N ASP A 324 17.91 -27.47 -5.10
CA ASP A 324 16.67 -26.74 -5.28
C ASP A 324 16.61 -25.39 -4.52
N TYR A 325 17.50 -25.16 -3.54
CA TYR A 325 17.59 -23.88 -2.86
C TYR A 325 18.19 -22.75 -3.72
N VAL A 326 18.81 -23.10 -4.85
CA VAL A 326 19.29 -22.13 -5.84
C VAL A 326 18.24 -22.00 -6.94
N LEU A 327 17.79 -20.77 -7.16
CA LEU A 327 16.73 -20.47 -8.12
C LEU A 327 17.32 -19.96 -9.44
N ALA A 328 16.88 -20.51 -10.57
CA ALA A 328 17.31 -20.06 -11.89
C ALA A 328 16.82 -18.63 -12.21
N THR A 329 15.75 -18.19 -11.56
CA THR A 329 15.16 -16.87 -11.72
C THR A 329 15.83 -15.79 -10.87
N TYR A 330 16.71 -16.19 -9.95
CA TYR A 330 17.41 -15.27 -9.07
C TYR A 330 18.88 -15.19 -9.42
N GLY A 331 19.35 -13.99 -9.74
CA GLY A 331 20.73 -13.77 -10.13
C GLY A 331 21.10 -14.55 -11.38
N THR A 332 22.21 -15.27 -11.31
CA THR A 332 22.75 -16.05 -12.43
C THR A 332 22.28 -17.51 -12.45
N GLY A 333 21.51 -17.94 -11.45
CA GLY A 333 21.13 -19.33 -11.27
C GLY A 333 22.29 -20.23 -10.79
N ALA A 334 23.34 -19.63 -10.30
CA ALA A 334 24.53 -20.31 -9.80
C ALA A 334 25.08 -19.60 -8.57
N VAL A 335 25.63 -20.35 -7.62
CA VAL A 335 26.28 -19.81 -6.44
C VAL A 335 27.62 -20.50 -6.18
N MET A 336 28.58 -19.76 -5.63
CA MET A 336 29.75 -20.35 -4.98
C MET A 336 29.36 -20.60 -3.53
N ALA A 337 29.78 -21.71 -2.98
CA ALA A 337 29.46 -22.06 -1.61
C ALA A 337 30.68 -21.94 -0.70
N VAL A 338 30.50 -21.23 0.42
CA VAL A 338 31.51 -21.02 1.45
C VAL A 338 30.91 -21.49 2.78
N PRO A 339 30.93 -22.81 3.04
CA PRO A 339 30.17 -23.34 4.18
C PRO A 339 30.69 -22.88 5.54
N ALA A 340 31.95 -22.47 5.65
CA ALA A 340 32.49 -21.94 6.90
C ALA A 340 31.88 -20.60 7.29
N HIS A 341 31.32 -19.83 6.35
CA HIS A 341 30.86 -18.45 6.56
C HIS A 341 29.47 -18.13 6.02
N ASP A 342 28.69 -19.15 5.66
CA ASP A 342 27.30 -19.02 5.23
C ASP A 342 26.47 -20.16 5.84
N GLU A 343 25.37 -19.82 6.51
CA GLU A 343 24.56 -20.81 7.23
C GLU A 343 23.89 -21.84 6.30
N ARG A 344 23.41 -21.43 5.15
CA ARG A 344 22.78 -22.36 4.19
C ARG A 344 23.82 -23.30 3.58
N ASP A 345 24.96 -22.77 3.22
CA ASP A 345 26.08 -23.57 2.70
C ASP A 345 26.60 -24.53 3.76
N TYR A 346 26.62 -24.12 5.02
CA TYR A 346 27.02 -24.95 6.15
C TYR A 346 26.11 -26.17 6.32
N GLU A 347 24.79 -25.94 6.26
CA GLU A 347 23.79 -27.02 6.35
C GLU A 347 23.96 -28.02 5.21
N PHE A 348 24.09 -27.51 3.99
CA PHE A 348 24.26 -28.33 2.80
C PHE A 348 25.56 -29.15 2.89
N ALA A 349 26.66 -28.51 3.24
CA ALA A 349 27.96 -29.18 3.38
C ALA A 349 27.92 -30.21 4.51
N SER A 350 27.24 -29.94 5.60
CA SER A 350 27.05 -30.90 6.70
C SER A 350 26.25 -32.11 6.27
N THR A 351 25.17 -31.90 5.50
CA THR A 351 24.33 -32.99 4.97
C THR A 351 25.09 -33.91 4.01
N PHE A 352 25.91 -33.34 3.14
CA PHE A 352 26.63 -34.08 2.09
C PHE A 352 28.09 -34.30 2.40
N ASN A 353 28.52 -34.01 3.61
CA ASN A 353 29.87 -34.20 4.11
C ASN A 353 30.95 -33.56 3.20
N LEU A 354 30.72 -32.31 2.83
CA LEU A 354 31.62 -31.52 2.01
C LEU A 354 32.62 -30.75 2.87
N PRO A 355 33.84 -30.48 2.36
CA PRO A 355 34.86 -29.80 3.15
C PRO A 355 34.50 -28.33 3.44
N MET A 356 34.94 -27.84 4.59
CA MET A 356 34.77 -26.46 5.02
C MET A 356 36.14 -25.84 5.29
N LYS A 357 36.37 -24.63 4.79
CA LYS A 357 37.64 -23.92 4.93
C LYS A 357 37.40 -22.56 5.60
N GLU A 358 37.98 -22.37 6.77
CA GLU A 358 37.92 -21.09 7.48
C GLU A 358 38.79 -20.07 6.75
N VAL A 359 38.17 -18.92 6.43
CA VAL A 359 38.82 -17.76 5.81
C VAL A 359 38.60 -16.46 6.55
N VAL A 360 37.76 -16.45 7.58
CA VAL A 360 37.55 -15.33 8.49
C VAL A 360 37.62 -15.84 9.93
N LYS A 361 38.49 -15.26 10.75
CA LYS A 361 38.61 -15.60 12.17
C LYS A 361 37.49 -15.01 13.01
N GLY A 362 37.09 -15.72 14.05
CA GLY A 362 36.17 -15.23 15.06
C GLY A 362 35.12 -16.21 15.57
N GLY A 363 35.05 -17.41 14.95
CA GLY A 363 34.09 -18.43 15.34
C GLY A 363 34.67 -19.82 15.34
N ASP A 364 33.86 -20.81 15.71
CA ASP A 364 34.19 -22.24 15.69
C ASP A 364 33.38 -22.91 14.56
N ILE A 365 34.00 -23.10 13.42
CA ILE A 365 33.36 -23.72 12.24
C ILE A 365 33.03 -25.20 12.42
N SER A 366 33.58 -25.85 13.48
CA SER A 366 33.19 -27.23 13.80
C SER A 366 31.78 -27.34 14.36
N LYS A 367 31.22 -26.23 14.84
CA LYS A 367 29.89 -26.17 15.46
C LYS A 367 28.84 -25.45 14.58
N GLU A 368 29.24 -24.35 13.97
CA GLU A 368 28.36 -23.53 13.16
C GLU A 368 29.14 -22.65 12.19
N ALA A 369 28.47 -22.09 11.18
CA ALA A 369 29.07 -21.11 10.29
C ALA A 369 29.36 -19.82 11.05
N TYR A 370 30.51 -19.20 10.75
CA TYR A 370 30.81 -17.88 11.28
C TYR A 370 30.52 -16.79 10.25
N THR A 371 29.46 -16.04 10.48
CA THR A 371 29.00 -15.00 9.54
C THR A 371 29.45 -13.59 9.94
N GLY A 372 30.14 -13.45 11.06
CA GLY A 372 30.63 -12.18 11.57
C GLY A 372 31.86 -11.66 10.84
N ASP A 373 32.34 -10.49 11.28
CA ASP A 373 33.56 -9.88 10.77
C ASP A 373 34.79 -10.42 11.57
N GLY A 374 35.94 -10.30 10.97
CA GLY A 374 37.22 -10.72 11.58
C GLY A 374 38.35 -10.56 10.61
N ALA A 375 39.58 -10.89 11.10
CA ALA A 375 40.74 -10.88 10.25
C ALA A 375 40.69 -12.06 9.26
N HIS A 376 40.99 -11.81 7.98
CA HIS A 376 41.03 -12.85 6.97
C HIS A 376 42.26 -13.75 7.21
N VAL A 377 42.06 -15.05 7.00
CA VAL A 377 43.10 -16.10 7.09
C VAL A 377 42.93 -17.02 5.90
N ASN A 378 43.99 -17.77 5.58
CA ASN A 378 44.03 -18.72 4.46
C ASN A 378 43.60 -18.10 3.12
N SER A 379 43.80 -16.80 2.97
CA SER A 379 43.30 -16.02 1.85
C SER A 379 44.36 -15.17 1.16
N ALA A 380 45.60 -15.63 1.20
CA ALA A 380 46.77 -15.06 0.52
C ALA A 380 46.83 -13.50 0.69
N PHE A 381 46.59 -12.74 -0.39
CA PHE A 381 46.72 -11.31 -0.35
C PHE A 381 45.63 -10.58 0.49
N LEU A 382 44.63 -11.30 0.97
CA LEU A 382 43.60 -10.77 1.85
C LEU A 382 43.88 -10.98 3.34
N ASP A 383 44.91 -11.81 3.65
CA ASP A 383 45.23 -12.17 5.04
C ASP A 383 45.45 -10.92 5.91
N GLY A 384 44.86 -10.92 7.08
CA GLY A 384 44.94 -9.83 8.04
C GLY A 384 43.96 -8.65 7.80
N LEU A 385 43.28 -8.59 6.65
CA LEU A 385 42.32 -7.54 6.35
C LEU A 385 40.97 -7.81 7.01
N ASN A 386 40.24 -6.75 7.35
CA ASN A 386 38.85 -6.87 7.78
C ASN A 386 37.93 -7.07 6.57
N LYS A 387 36.64 -7.29 6.82
CA LYS A 387 35.63 -7.56 5.77
C LYS A 387 35.59 -6.50 4.66
N GLU A 388 35.49 -5.23 5.04
CA GLU A 388 35.36 -4.13 4.08
C GLU A 388 36.62 -3.98 3.20
N GLU A 389 37.77 -3.98 3.82
CA GLU A 389 39.07 -3.90 3.11
C GLU A 389 39.27 -5.10 2.18
N ALA A 390 38.91 -6.29 2.62
CA ALA A 390 39.03 -7.52 1.86
C ALA A 390 38.09 -7.55 0.66
N ILE A 391 36.86 -7.06 0.79
CA ILE A 391 35.88 -6.96 -0.31
C ILE A 391 36.43 -6.02 -1.39
N VAL A 392 36.90 -4.84 -1.01
CA VAL A 392 37.46 -3.86 -1.96
C VAL A 392 38.64 -4.44 -2.70
N LYS A 393 39.54 -5.07 -1.98
CA LYS A 393 40.75 -5.66 -2.57
C LYS A 393 40.45 -6.83 -3.50
N MET A 394 39.51 -7.68 -3.15
CA MET A 394 39.10 -8.80 -3.99
C MET A 394 38.43 -8.32 -5.27
N ILE A 395 37.55 -7.32 -5.19
CA ILE A 395 36.90 -6.76 -6.39
C ILE A 395 37.95 -6.16 -7.34
N GLU A 396 38.93 -5.44 -6.80
CA GLU A 396 40.04 -4.90 -7.58
C GLU A 396 40.80 -6.03 -8.30
N TRP A 397 41.13 -7.10 -7.60
CA TRP A 397 41.81 -8.27 -8.19
C TRP A 397 40.94 -8.90 -9.28
N LEU A 398 39.64 -9.09 -9.05
CA LEU A 398 38.74 -9.68 -10.03
C LEU A 398 38.69 -8.87 -11.32
N GLU A 399 38.63 -7.56 -11.22
CA GLU A 399 38.58 -6.65 -12.37
C GLU A 399 39.88 -6.62 -13.14
N VAL A 400 40.99 -6.53 -12.45
CA VAL A 400 42.34 -6.55 -13.07
C VAL A 400 42.60 -7.86 -13.82
N THR A 401 42.18 -8.99 -13.28
CA THR A 401 42.37 -10.30 -13.89
C THR A 401 41.26 -10.71 -14.84
N SER A 402 40.26 -9.92 -15.03
CA SER A 402 39.05 -10.22 -15.80
C SER A 402 38.31 -11.47 -15.31
N ALA A 403 38.49 -11.83 -14.04
CA ALA A 403 37.84 -12.97 -13.40
C ALA A 403 36.46 -12.59 -12.81
N GLY A 404 36.14 -11.30 -12.82
CA GLY A 404 34.88 -10.79 -12.32
C GLY A 404 34.84 -9.27 -12.31
N ASN A 405 33.79 -8.72 -11.70
CA ASN A 405 33.59 -7.28 -11.62
C ASN A 405 32.65 -6.94 -10.47
N GLN A 406 32.67 -5.68 -10.04
CA GLN A 406 31.70 -5.14 -9.11
C GLN A 406 30.31 -5.21 -9.74
N LYS A 407 29.31 -5.54 -8.94
CA LYS A 407 27.93 -5.66 -9.42
C LYS A 407 26.95 -5.28 -8.33
N VAL A 408 25.89 -4.57 -8.74
CA VAL A 408 24.71 -4.33 -7.92
C VAL A 408 23.59 -5.20 -8.48
N THR A 409 22.91 -5.93 -7.63
CA THR A 409 21.75 -6.74 -8.00
C THR A 409 20.55 -6.42 -7.14
N TYR A 410 19.39 -6.84 -7.59
CA TYR A 410 18.13 -6.63 -6.90
C TYR A 410 17.38 -7.95 -6.77
N ARG A 411 16.66 -8.15 -5.64
CA ARG A 411 15.66 -9.23 -5.54
C ARG A 411 14.47 -8.94 -6.45
N LEU A 412 14.17 -7.66 -6.61
CA LEU A 412 13.12 -7.19 -7.51
C LEU A 412 13.26 -7.80 -8.90
N ARG A 413 12.17 -8.33 -9.42
CA ARG A 413 12.08 -8.84 -10.78
C ARG A 413 11.39 -7.84 -11.67
N ASP A 414 11.68 -7.88 -12.96
CA ASP A 414 10.93 -7.11 -13.93
C ASP A 414 9.47 -7.51 -13.88
N TRP A 415 8.60 -6.55 -14.13
CA TRP A 415 7.16 -6.71 -14.00
C TRP A 415 6.60 -7.51 -15.18
N LEU A 416 6.01 -8.67 -14.89
CA LEU A 416 5.31 -9.48 -15.87
C LEU A 416 4.04 -8.76 -16.32
N PHE A 417 4.04 -8.25 -17.55
CA PHE A 417 3.07 -7.25 -17.98
C PHE A 417 2.04 -7.77 -19.01
N SER A 418 2.02 -9.04 -19.30
CA SER A 418 1.05 -9.59 -20.24
C SER A 418 0.14 -10.63 -19.58
N ARG A 419 -1.12 -10.63 -20.03
CA ARG A 419 -2.15 -11.58 -19.61
C ARG A 419 -2.84 -12.18 -20.82
N GLN A 420 -3.15 -13.47 -20.77
CA GLN A 420 -3.82 -14.21 -21.82
C GLN A 420 -5.32 -14.17 -21.59
N ARG A 421 -5.88 -12.97 -21.51
CA ARG A 421 -7.31 -12.75 -21.26
C ARG A 421 -7.91 -11.69 -22.18
N TYR A 422 -9.22 -11.71 -22.30
CA TYR A 422 -9.97 -10.75 -23.11
C TYR A 422 -10.13 -9.40 -22.37
N TRP A 423 -10.55 -9.43 -21.12
CA TRP A 423 -10.94 -8.23 -20.38
C TRP A 423 -9.71 -7.53 -19.78
N GLY A 424 -9.07 -6.74 -20.58
CA GLY A 424 -7.88 -5.98 -20.27
C GLY A 424 -7.53 -5.05 -21.43
N GLU A 425 -6.63 -4.12 -21.21
CA GLU A 425 -6.18 -3.20 -22.25
C GLU A 425 -5.35 -3.98 -23.29
N PRO A 426 -5.70 -3.87 -24.60
CA PRO A 426 -4.85 -4.45 -25.63
C PRO A 426 -3.46 -3.81 -25.62
N ILE A 427 -2.42 -4.63 -25.77
CA ILE A 427 -1.05 -4.13 -25.91
C ILE A 427 -0.87 -3.65 -27.36
N PRO A 428 -0.55 -2.37 -27.59
CA PRO A 428 -0.59 -1.78 -28.94
C PRO A 428 0.67 -2.07 -29.75
N VAL A 429 0.86 -3.33 -30.11
CA VAL A 429 2.01 -3.82 -30.87
C VAL A 429 1.54 -4.73 -32.00
N ILE A 430 2.23 -4.68 -33.14
CA ILE A 430 1.99 -5.54 -34.31
C ILE A 430 3.24 -6.38 -34.56
N HIS A 431 3.03 -7.70 -34.75
CA HIS A 431 4.05 -8.65 -35.15
C HIS A 431 3.95 -8.87 -36.65
N TRP A 432 4.99 -8.47 -37.40
CA TRP A 432 5.00 -8.55 -38.85
C TRP A 432 5.52 -9.89 -39.34
N GLU A 433 5.11 -10.27 -40.55
CA GLU A 433 5.49 -11.56 -41.21
C GLU A 433 7.01 -11.73 -41.39
N ASP A 434 7.77 -10.65 -41.45
CA ASP A 434 9.24 -10.67 -41.50
C ASP A 434 9.94 -10.89 -40.15
N GLY A 435 9.17 -11.09 -39.11
CA GLY A 435 9.70 -11.27 -37.73
C GLY A 435 9.97 -10.00 -36.97
N THR A 436 9.70 -8.82 -37.54
CA THR A 436 9.83 -7.55 -36.85
C THR A 436 8.57 -7.24 -36.05
N MET A 437 8.72 -6.37 -35.06
CA MET A 437 7.67 -5.96 -34.15
C MET A 437 7.66 -4.43 -34.09
N THR A 438 6.51 -3.82 -34.29
CA THR A 438 6.37 -2.36 -34.23
C THR A 438 5.20 -1.96 -33.34
N ALA A 439 5.36 -0.79 -32.71
CA ALA A 439 4.27 -0.18 -31.97
C ALA A 439 3.21 0.40 -32.93
N VAL A 440 1.96 0.38 -32.50
CA VAL A 440 0.87 1.11 -33.13
C VAL A 440 1.19 2.61 -33.04
N LYS A 441 0.87 3.38 -34.08
CA LYS A 441 1.11 4.84 -34.10
C LYS A 441 0.24 5.53 -33.04
N GLU A 442 0.76 6.56 -32.41
CA GLU A 442 0.03 7.33 -31.38
C GLU A 442 -1.32 7.85 -31.91
N GLU A 443 -1.37 8.27 -33.17
CA GLU A 443 -2.58 8.80 -33.81
C GLU A 443 -3.68 7.73 -33.96
N GLU A 444 -3.31 6.47 -33.91
CA GLU A 444 -4.25 5.35 -34.03
C GLU A 444 -4.78 4.87 -32.67
N LEU A 445 -4.29 5.44 -31.57
CA LEU A 445 -4.81 5.13 -30.24
C LEU A 445 -6.15 5.83 -29.99
N PRO A 446 -7.10 5.23 -29.27
CA PRO A 446 -6.96 3.93 -28.60
C PRO A 446 -7.10 2.76 -29.57
N LEU A 447 -6.32 1.71 -29.35
CA LEU A 447 -6.58 0.40 -29.91
C LEU A 447 -7.71 -0.22 -29.08
N VAL A 448 -8.92 -0.16 -29.62
CA VAL A 448 -10.11 -0.53 -28.87
C VAL A 448 -10.26 -2.05 -28.78
N LEU A 449 -10.62 -2.52 -27.60
CA LEU A 449 -10.92 -3.92 -27.33
C LEU A 449 -12.14 -4.32 -28.23
N PRO A 450 -11.99 -5.34 -29.10
CA PRO A 450 -13.08 -5.72 -29.98
C PRO A 450 -14.21 -6.40 -29.23
N LYS A 451 -15.44 -6.19 -29.67
CA LYS A 451 -16.60 -6.89 -29.13
C LYS A 451 -16.62 -8.31 -29.66
N THR A 452 -16.82 -9.27 -28.81
CA THR A 452 -16.95 -10.69 -29.18
C THR A 452 -17.82 -11.41 -28.15
N GLU A 453 -18.54 -12.42 -28.62
CA GLU A 453 -19.31 -13.30 -27.72
C GLU A 453 -18.45 -14.44 -27.18
N ASN A 454 -17.34 -14.75 -27.87
CA ASN A 454 -16.43 -15.83 -27.45
C ASN A 454 -15.20 -15.28 -26.76
N ILE A 455 -15.23 -15.28 -25.44
CA ILE A 455 -14.12 -14.85 -24.57
C ILE A 455 -13.45 -16.03 -23.84
N ARG A 456 -13.71 -17.25 -24.29
CA ARG A 456 -13.12 -18.45 -23.69
C ARG A 456 -11.64 -18.55 -24.00
N PRO A 457 -10.84 -19.07 -23.09
CA PRO A 457 -9.43 -19.34 -23.34
C PRO A 457 -9.26 -20.25 -24.56
N SER A 458 -8.25 -19.96 -25.40
CA SER A 458 -7.99 -20.70 -26.62
C SER A 458 -7.48 -22.12 -26.40
N GLY A 459 -6.96 -22.44 -25.22
CA GLY A 459 -6.29 -23.70 -24.93
C GLY A 459 -4.86 -23.80 -25.49
N THR A 460 -4.43 -22.81 -26.28
CA THR A 460 -3.10 -22.77 -26.91
C THR A 460 -2.08 -21.93 -26.16
N GLY A 461 -2.50 -21.28 -25.08
CA GLY A 461 -1.69 -20.31 -24.35
C GLY A 461 -1.82 -18.89 -24.89
N GLU A 462 -2.60 -18.67 -25.97
CA GLU A 462 -2.92 -17.34 -26.46
C GLU A 462 -4.21 -16.81 -25.86
N SER A 463 -4.34 -15.48 -25.84
CA SER A 463 -5.56 -14.79 -25.44
C SER A 463 -6.72 -15.10 -26.38
N PRO A 464 -7.97 -15.02 -25.91
CA PRO A 464 -9.16 -15.11 -26.79
C PRO A 464 -9.15 -14.13 -27.95
N LEU A 465 -8.42 -13.03 -27.89
CA LEU A 465 -8.28 -12.06 -28.97
C LEU A 465 -7.66 -12.71 -30.24
N ALA A 466 -6.87 -13.75 -30.09
CA ALA A 466 -6.27 -14.49 -31.17
C ALA A 466 -7.30 -15.13 -32.10
N ASN A 467 -8.53 -15.37 -31.64
CA ASN A 467 -9.60 -16.00 -32.36
C ASN A 467 -10.47 -15.00 -33.16
N ILE A 468 -10.19 -13.72 -33.09
CA ILE A 468 -10.94 -12.66 -33.76
C ILE A 468 -10.17 -12.24 -35.00
N ASP A 469 -10.38 -12.97 -36.10
CA ASP A 469 -9.59 -12.83 -37.33
C ASP A 469 -9.60 -11.40 -37.90
N GLU A 470 -10.75 -10.75 -37.93
CA GLU A 470 -10.91 -9.37 -38.46
C GLU A 470 -10.17 -8.33 -37.59
N TRP A 471 -9.91 -8.62 -36.33
CA TRP A 471 -9.17 -7.71 -35.46
C TRP A 471 -7.67 -8.03 -35.43
N VAL A 472 -7.31 -9.32 -35.35
CA VAL A 472 -5.92 -9.74 -35.12
C VAL A 472 -5.07 -9.59 -36.39
N ASN A 473 -5.65 -9.83 -37.56
CA ASN A 473 -4.93 -9.75 -38.84
C ASN A 473 -4.93 -8.32 -39.38
N VAL A 474 -3.75 -7.82 -39.72
CA VAL A 474 -3.56 -6.45 -40.19
C VAL A 474 -2.68 -6.47 -41.45
N VAL A 475 -2.85 -5.48 -42.29
CA VAL A 475 -2.03 -5.25 -43.48
C VAL A 475 -1.52 -3.82 -43.43
N ASP A 476 -0.21 -3.62 -43.61
CA ASP A 476 0.36 -2.27 -43.71
C ASP A 476 -0.12 -1.65 -45.04
N PRO A 477 -0.86 -0.53 -44.98
CA PRO A 477 -1.38 0.11 -46.17
C PRO A 477 -0.30 0.65 -47.12
N GLU A 478 0.89 0.97 -46.58
CA GLU A 478 2.01 1.53 -47.35
C GLU A 478 2.83 0.44 -48.08
N THR A 479 3.09 -0.67 -47.39
CA THR A 479 4.00 -1.72 -47.90
C THR A 479 3.29 -2.98 -48.33
N GLY A 480 2.03 -3.18 -47.93
CA GLY A 480 1.27 -4.43 -48.20
C GLY A 480 1.73 -5.59 -47.31
N LYS A 481 2.63 -5.34 -46.35
CA LYS A 481 3.14 -6.35 -45.41
C LYS A 481 2.01 -6.81 -44.51
N LYS A 482 1.92 -8.13 -44.29
CA LYS A 482 0.93 -8.72 -43.35
C LYS A 482 1.50 -8.81 -41.97
N GLY A 483 0.61 -8.60 -41.01
CA GLY A 483 0.98 -8.70 -39.58
C GLY A 483 -0.16 -9.23 -38.72
N ARG A 484 0.17 -9.53 -37.47
CA ARG A 484 -0.76 -9.94 -36.42
C ARG A 484 -0.62 -9.00 -35.26
N ARG A 485 -1.76 -8.53 -34.73
CA ARG A 485 -1.77 -7.74 -33.48
C ARG A 485 -1.34 -8.62 -32.32
N GLU A 486 -0.68 -7.99 -31.33
CA GLU A 486 -0.44 -8.63 -30.06
C GLU A 486 -1.77 -9.02 -29.43
N THR A 487 -1.89 -10.27 -28.97
CA THR A 487 -3.15 -10.80 -28.43
C THR A 487 -3.20 -10.78 -26.91
N ASN A 488 -2.07 -10.57 -26.26
CA ASN A 488 -2.03 -10.39 -24.82
C ASN A 488 -2.61 -9.04 -24.42
N THR A 489 -3.20 -8.99 -23.24
CA THR A 489 -3.68 -7.75 -22.62
C THR A 489 -2.81 -7.39 -21.43
N MET A 490 -2.93 -6.15 -20.97
CA MET A 490 -2.19 -5.64 -19.82
C MET A 490 -2.77 -6.19 -18.51
N PRO A 491 -1.98 -6.26 -17.43
CA PRO A 491 -2.49 -6.62 -16.12
C PRO A 491 -3.40 -5.51 -15.57
N GLN A 492 -4.25 -5.85 -14.62
CA GLN A 492 -5.17 -4.92 -13.97
C GLN A 492 -4.44 -3.68 -13.40
N TRP A 493 -3.23 -3.89 -12.87
CA TRP A 493 -2.43 -2.81 -12.28
C TRP A 493 -2.04 -1.71 -13.25
N ALA A 494 -2.06 -1.96 -14.56
CA ALA A 494 -1.68 -0.96 -15.56
C ALA A 494 -2.55 0.30 -15.47
N GLY A 495 -3.86 0.13 -15.42
CA GLY A 495 -4.79 1.25 -15.33
C GLY A 495 -4.67 2.04 -14.04
N SER A 496 -4.33 1.37 -12.94
CA SER A 496 -4.21 2.01 -11.62
C SER A 496 -2.88 2.74 -11.40
N CYS A 497 -1.90 2.56 -12.29
CA CYS A 497 -0.59 3.20 -12.13
C CYS A 497 -0.60 4.72 -12.38
N TRP A 498 -1.64 5.27 -12.96
CA TRP A 498 -1.64 6.67 -13.35
C TRP A 498 -2.99 7.38 -13.16
N TYR A 499 -3.98 6.74 -12.58
CA TYR A 499 -5.35 7.27 -12.47
C TYR A 499 -5.42 8.60 -11.72
N TYR A 500 -4.57 8.79 -10.72
CA TYR A 500 -4.46 10.04 -9.98
C TYR A 500 -4.10 11.23 -10.87
N LEU A 501 -3.42 10.99 -11.97
CA LEU A 501 -3.12 12.02 -12.98
C LEU A 501 -4.36 12.34 -13.81
N ARG A 502 -5.10 11.33 -14.21
CA ARG A 502 -6.29 11.52 -15.05
C ARG A 502 -7.41 12.25 -14.32
N TYR A 503 -7.53 12.07 -13.02
CA TYR A 503 -8.45 12.84 -12.21
C TYR A 503 -8.22 14.36 -12.30
N ILE A 504 -6.99 14.76 -12.49
CA ILE A 504 -6.62 16.18 -12.63
C ILE A 504 -7.23 16.77 -13.90
N ASP A 505 -7.32 15.98 -14.97
CA ASP A 505 -7.77 16.44 -16.28
C ASP A 505 -8.49 15.29 -17.05
N PRO A 506 -9.66 14.88 -16.58
CA PRO A 506 -10.28 13.63 -17.05
C PRO A 506 -10.82 13.66 -18.47
N ASN A 507 -11.08 14.84 -19.02
CA ASN A 507 -11.70 15.01 -20.33
C ASN A 507 -10.72 15.47 -21.41
N ASN A 508 -9.44 15.50 -21.13
CA ASN A 508 -8.42 15.91 -22.09
C ASN A 508 -8.24 14.84 -23.15
N SER A 509 -8.55 15.15 -24.41
CA SER A 509 -8.39 14.24 -25.55
C SER A 509 -7.01 14.36 -26.22
N GLU A 510 -6.26 15.42 -25.93
CA GLU A 510 -5.00 15.74 -26.58
C GLU A 510 -3.77 15.25 -25.81
N ALA A 511 -3.91 15.11 -24.51
CA ALA A 511 -2.83 14.70 -23.63
C ALA A 511 -3.36 13.85 -22.48
N LEU A 512 -2.49 13.06 -21.86
CA LEU A 512 -2.77 12.31 -20.64
C LEU A 512 -3.26 13.24 -19.54
N VAL A 513 -2.60 14.39 -19.40
CA VAL A 513 -2.92 15.47 -18.47
C VAL A 513 -2.32 16.77 -19.00
N ASP A 514 -3.00 17.89 -18.79
CA ASP A 514 -2.49 19.21 -19.14
C ASP A 514 -1.26 19.53 -18.30
N PRO A 515 -0.12 19.97 -18.92
CA PRO A 515 1.12 20.27 -18.20
C PRO A 515 0.98 21.31 -17.07
N GLU A 516 0.15 22.33 -17.26
CA GLU A 516 -0.04 23.37 -16.24
C GLU A 516 -0.91 22.88 -15.08
N LYS A 517 -1.93 22.08 -15.38
CA LYS A 517 -2.81 21.50 -14.35
C LYS A 517 -2.05 20.51 -13.46
N VAL A 518 -1.19 19.68 -14.06
CA VAL A 518 -0.42 18.71 -13.30
C VAL A 518 0.60 19.35 -12.39
N LYS A 519 1.20 20.48 -12.79
CA LYS A 519 2.09 21.27 -11.93
C LYS A 519 1.38 21.84 -10.72
N GLN A 520 0.11 22.22 -10.88
CA GLN A 520 -0.70 22.76 -9.80
C GLN A 520 -1.04 21.73 -8.75
N TRP A 521 -1.34 20.47 -9.15
CA TRP A 521 -1.93 19.46 -8.28
C TRP A 521 -0.96 18.47 -7.65
N LEU A 522 0.18 18.18 -8.30
CA LEU A 522 1.14 17.21 -7.78
C LEU A 522 2.14 17.81 -6.78
N PRO A 523 2.61 17.03 -5.83
CA PRO A 523 2.26 15.63 -5.57
C PRO A 523 0.86 15.52 -4.95
N VAL A 524 0.29 14.31 -4.97
CA VAL A 524 -0.90 13.99 -4.16
C VAL A 524 -0.53 14.22 -2.69
N ASP A 525 -1.33 15.02 -1.98
CA ASP A 525 -1.00 15.42 -0.61
C ASP A 525 -1.17 14.27 0.38
N ILE A 526 -2.26 13.54 0.26
CA ILE A 526 -2.51 12.35 1.08
C ILE A 526 -3.18 11.25 0.28
N TYR A 527 -2.71 10.02 0.50
CA TYR A 527 -3.24 8.80 -0.08
C TYR A 527 -3.61 7.83 1.03
N ILE A 528 -4.89 7.48 1.11
CA ILE A 528 -5.39 6.55 2.13
C ILE A 528 -5.81 5.26 1.45
N GLY A 529 -5.24 4.14 1.88
CA GLY A 529 -5.53 2.84 1.30
C GLY A 529 -4.87 1.69 2.03
N GLY A 530 -5.17 0.47 1.62
CA GLY A 530 -4.71 -0.75 2.28
C GLY A 530 -3.21 -1.02 2.15
N ALA A 531 -2.62 -1.58 3.20
CA ALA A 531 -1.20 -1.94 3.23
C ALA A 531 -0.84 -3.08 2.28
N GLU A 532 -1.82 -3.88 1.85
CA GLU A 532 -1.64 -5.00 0.91
C GLU A 532 -1.08 -4.56 -0.44
N HIS A 533 -1.20 -3.28 -0.79
CA HIS A 533 -0.71 -2.74 -2.05
C HIS A 533 0.73 -2.24 -2.02
N ALA A 534 1.43 -2.40 -0.89
CA ALA A 534 2.79 -1.88 -0.69
C ALA A 534 3.77 -2.26 -1.79
N VAL A 535 3.80 -3.53 -2.18
CA VAL A 535 4.72 -4.06 -3.20
C VAL A 535 4.04 -4.37 -4.54
N LEU A 536 2.79 -3.96 -4.68
CA LEU A 536 1.97 -4.11 -5.89
C LEU A 536 1.69 -2.74 -6.50
N HIS A 537 0.46 -2.26 -6.32
CA HIS A 537 0.01 -0.97 -6.88
C HIS A 537 0.96 0.19 -6.55
N LEU A 538 1.35 0.34 -5.29
CA LEU A 538 2.18 1.48 -4.85
C LEU A 538 3.56 1.46 -5.51
N LEU A 539 4.16 0.30 -5.63
CA LEU A 539 5.48 0.15 -6.26
C LEU A 539 5.40 0.41 -7.77
N TYR A 540 4.40 -0.17 -8.44
CA TYR A 540 4.21 -0.01 -9.88
C TYR A 540 3.83 1.43 -10.25
N ALA A 541 2.99 2.09 -9.45
CA ALA A 541 2.63 3.48 -9.66
C ALA A 541 3.84 4.41 -9.52
N ARG A 542 4.71 4.16 -8.53
CA ARG A 542 5.96 4.90 -8.36
C ARG A 542 6.90 4.72 -9.56
N PHE A 543 6.99 3.51 -10.06
CA PHE A 543 7.80 3.21 -11.26
C PHE A 543 7.28 4.00 -12.47
N TRP A 544 6.00 3.90 -12.78
CA TRP A 544 5.42 4.62 -13.92
C TRP A 544 5.54 6.13 -13.76
N HIS A 545 5.35 6.63 -12.55
CA HIS A 545 5.51 8.06 -12.27
C HIS A 545 6.91 8.55 -12.58
N LYS A 546 7.93 7.79 -12.21
CA LYS A 546 9.33 8.14 -12.50
C LYS A 546 9.63 8.14 -14.01
N VAL A 547 9.05 7.20 -14.75
CA VAL A 547 9.15 7.20 -16.21
C VAL A 547 8.49 8.45 -16.78
N LEU A 548 7.31 8.80 -16.31
CA LEU A 548 6.60 10.01 -16.73
C LEU A 548 7.36 11.28 -16.34
N TYR A 549 8.04 11.27 -15.21
CA TYR A 549 8.95 12.35 -14.80
C TYR A 549 10.11 12.51 -15.81
N ASP A 550 10.73 11.41 -16.18
CA ASP A 550 11.86 11.40 -17.11
C ASP A 550 11.48 11.93 -18.50
N ILE A 551 10.26 11.68 -18.94
CA ILE A 551 9.77 12.18 -20.25
C ILE A 551 9.06 13.54 -20.17
N GLY A 552 9.03 14.14 -18.98
CA GLY A 552 8.54 15.51 -18.79
C GLY A 552 7.03 15.66 -18.66
N VAL A 553 6.30 14.60 -18.42
CA VAL A 553 4.82 14.63 -18.24
C VAL A 553 4.44 15.11 -16.85
N VAL A 554 5.19 14.74 -15.83
CA VAL A 554 4.94 15.12 -14.44
C VAL A 554 6.11 15.90 -13.84
N PRO A 555 5.84 16.86 -12.94
CA PRO A 555 6.89 17.73 -12.39
C PRO A 555 7.59 17.17 -11.15
N THR A 556 7.10 16.09 -10.56
CA THR A 556 7.60 15.52 -9.31
C THR A 556 8.16 14.12 -9.52
N LYS A 557 9.15 13.75 -8.72
CA LYS A 557 9.76 12.41 -8.75
C LYS A 557 8.84 11.34 -8.15
N GLU A 558 7.98 11.74 -7.20
CA GLU A 558 7.08 10.85 -6.47
C GLU A 558 5.63 11.28 -6.64
N PRO A 559 4.72 10.32 -6.73
CA PRO A 559 3.30 10.64 -6.92
C PRO A 559 2.58 11.03 -5.63
N PHE A 560 2.92 10.39 -4.49
CA PHE A 560 2.17 10.48 -3.24
C PHE A 560 3.07 10.93 -2.10
N GLN A 561 2.76 12.07 -1.48
CA GLN A 561 3.60 12.61 -0.40
C GLN A 561 3.35 11.89 0.92
N GLN A 562 2.12 11.94 1.42
CA GLN A 562 1.74 11.25 2.65
C GLN A 562 0.89 10.04 2.31
N LEU A 563 1.18 8.92 2.95
CA LEU A 563 0.41 7.69 2.82
C LEU A 563 -0.06 7.25 4.20
N PHE A 564 -1.30 6.84 4.29
CA PHE A 564 -1.86 6.27 5.52
C PHE A 564 -2.58 4.97 5.19
N ASN A 565 -2.30 3.92 5.97
CA ASN A 565 -2.96 2.64 5.84
C ASN A 565 -4.01 2.47 6.93
N GLN A 566 -5.29 2.43 6.55
CA GLN A 566 -6.35 2.13 7.50
C GLN A 566 -6.33 0.65 7.88
N GLY A 567 -6.82 0.36 9.08
CA GLY A 567 -7.03 -1.00 9.54
C GLY A 567 -8.23 -1.65 8.85
N MET A 568 -8.53 -2.87 9.24
CA MET A 568 -9.60 -3.66 8.65
C MET A 568 -10.80 -3.70 9.60
N ILE A 569 -12.01 -3.59 9.09
CA ILE A 569 -13.22 -3.88 9.86
C ILE A 569 -13.53 -5.36 9.70
N LEU A 570 -13.46 -6.06 10.82
CA LEU A 570 -13.69 -7.50 10.92
C LEU A 570 -15.15 -7.78 11.25
N GLY A 571 -15.60 -9.01 11.02
CA GLY A 571 -16.90 -9.48 11.51
C GLY A 571 -16.92 -9.54 13.04
N GLU A 572 -18.11 -9.76 13.62
CA GLU A 572 -18.29 -9.77 15.10
C GLU A 572 -17.38 -10.75 15.84
N ASN A 573 -16.92 -11.80 15.16
CA ASN A 573 -16.04 -12.82 15.73
C ASN A 573 -14.56 -12.57 15.48
N ASN A 574 -14.15 -11.34 15.14
CA ASN A 574 -12.78 -10.99 14.75
C ASN A 574 -12.27 -11.71 13.50
N GLU A 575 -13.16 -12.21 12.67
CA GLU A 575 -12.81 -12.83 11.41
C GLU A 575 -12.99 -11.86 10.24
N LYS A 576 -12.15 -11.98 9.24
CA LYS A 576 -12.29 -11.19 8.01
C LYS A 576 -13.67 -11.42 7.39
N MET A 577 -14.35 -10.34 7.01
CA MET A 577 -15.62 -10.44 6.29
C MET A 577 -15.41 -11.03 4.91
N SER A 578 -16.18 -12.08 4.60
CA SER A 578 -16.19 -12.70 3.27
C SER A 578 -17.56 -13.30 2.97
N LYS A 579 -17.90 -13.37 1.68
CA LYS A 579 -19.16 -14.01 1.24
C LYS A 579 -19.24 -15.47 1.67
N SER A 580 -18.13 -16.19 1.59
CA SER A 580 -18.08 -17.62 1.95
C SER A 580 -18.37 -17.88 3.42
N LYS A 581 -18.06 -16.92 4.29
CA LYS A 581 -18.33 -17.00 5.74
C LYS A 581 -19.72 -16.48 6.13
N GLY A 582 -20.42 -15.80 5.22
CA GLY A 582 -21.74 -15.24 5.48
C GLY A 582 -21.77 -14.13 6.52
N ASN A 583 -20.62 -13.48 6.78
CA ASN A 583 -20.47 -12.45 7.81
C ASN A 583 -20.31 -11.02 7.26
N VAL A 584 -20.58 -10.83 5.98
CA VAL A 584 -20.50 -9.52 5.33
C VAL A 584 -21.70 -8.66 5.74
N VAL A 585 -21.43 -7.43 6.17
CA VAL A 585 -22.46 -6.42 6.48
C VAL A 585 -22.54 -5.44 5.31
N ASN A 586 -23.75 -5.30 4.75
CA ASN A 586 -24.00 -4.39 3.63
C ASN A 586 -24.25 -2.98 4.17
N PRO A 587 -23.50 -1.97 3.71
CA PRO A 587 -23.71 -0.59 4.15
C PRO A 587 -25.11 -0.06 3.83
N ASP A 588 -25.77 -0.54 2.76
CA ASP A 588 -27.14 -0.14 2.43
C ASP A 588 -28.13 -0.42 3.55
N ASP A 589 -27.99 -1.56 4.22
CA ASP A 589 -28.83 -1.95 5.35
C ASP A 589 -28.64 -0.99 6.53
N ILE A 590 -27.43 -0.58 6.78
CA ILE A 590 -27.09 0.33 7.88
C ILE A 590 -27.56 1.75 7.56
N VAL A 591 -27.39 2.21 6.33
CA VAL A 591 -27.89 3.52 5.89
C VAL A 591 -29.41 3.58 6.03
N ALA A 592 -30.12 2.52 5.66
CA ALA A 592 -31.56 2.43 5.80
C ALA A 592 -32.02 2.47 7.27
N SER A 593 -31.36 1.67 8.13
CA SER A 593 -31.75 1.52 9.53
C SER A 593 -31.28 2.64 10.45
N HIS A 594 -30.03 3.06 10.31
CA HIS A 594 -29.37 4.02 11.22
C HIS A 594 -28.99 5.35 10.58
N GLY A 595 -28.85 5.36 9.26
CA GLY A 595 -28.43 6.52 8.50
C GLY A 595 -26.94 6.53 8.16
N ALA A 596 -26.60 7.26 7.09
CA ALA A 596 -25.22 7.39 6.63
C ALA A 596 -24.32 8.09 7.66
N ASP A 597 -24.80 9.15 8.29
CA ASP A 597 -24.04 9.88 9.32
C ASP A 597 -23.70 8.98 10.50
N THR A 598 -24.60 8.10 10.89
CA THR A 598 -24.37 7.13 11.97
C THR A 598 -23.27 6.15 11.59
N LEU A 599 -23.30 5.59 10.39
CA LEU A 599 -22.28 4.65 9.92
C LEU A 599 -20.90 5.32 9.88
N ARG A 600 -20.82 6.53 9.33
CA ARG A 600 -19.58 7.29 9.26
C ARG A 600 -19.01 7.56 10.66
N LEU A 601 -19.84 8.04 11.56
CA LEU A 601 -19.45 8.31 12.96
C LEU A 601 -18.99 7.05 13.66
N TYR A 602 -19.71 5.96 13.49
CA TYR A 602 -19.39 4.68 14.09
C TYR A 602 -18.00 4.19 13.65
N GLU A 603 -17.75 4.18 12.35
CA GLU A 603 -16.47 3.67 11.83
C GLU A 603 -15.27 4.51 12.25
N MET A 604 -15.47 5.80 12.44
CA MET A 604 -14.40 6.71 12.88
C MET A 604 -14.20 6.71 14.40
N PHE A 605 -15.21 6.36 15.15
CA PHE A 605 -15.17 6.38 16.63
C PHE A 605 -14.68 5.09 17.25
N MET A 606 -14.83 3.97 16.61
CA MET A 606 -14.56 2.63 17.16
C MET A 606 -13.15 2.43 17.70
N GLY A 607 -12.18 3.11 17.15
CA GLY A 607 -10.78 3.02 17.55
C GLY A 607 -9.87 3.78 16.61
N PRO A 608 -8.55 3.66 16.78
CA PRO A 608 -7.59 4.26 15.86
C PRO A 608 -7.81 3.77 14.42
N LEU A 609 -7.65 4.68 13.45
CA LEU A 609 -7.91 4.38 12.05
C LEU A 609 -7.04 3.24 11.50
N ASP A 610 -5.83 3.10 12.01
CA ASP A 610 -4.87 2.06 11.61
C ASP A 610 -5.09 0.70 12.31
N ALA A 611 -6.01 0.62 13.26
CA ALA A 611 -6.31 -0.61 13.99
C ALA A 611 -7.39 -1.44 13.30
N SER A 612 -7.25 -2.76 13.35
CA SER A 612 -8.32 -3.68 12.95
C SER A 612 -9.35 -3.81 14.07
N ILE A 613 -10.61 -3.65 13.75
CA ILE A 613 -11.70 -3.54 14.72
C ILE A 613 -12.86 -4.45 14.32
N ALA A 614 -13.42 -5.16 15.31
CA ALA A 614 -14.59 -5.99 15.09
C ALA A 614 -15.87 -5.14 14.97
N TRP A 615 -16.73 -5.48 14.01
CA TRP A 615 -18.03 -4.86 13.85
C TRP A 615 -18.89 -5.07 15.11
N SER A 616 -19.54 -4.01 15.59
CA SER A 616 -20.37 -4.03 16.80
C SER A 616 -21.69 -3.33 16.57
N GLU A 617 -22.80 -4.07 16.66
CA GLU A 617 -24.15 -3.48 16.59
C GLU A 617 -24.41 -2.52 17.76
N ASN A 618 -23.90 -2.84 18.95
CA ASN A 618 -24.02 -1.95 20.13
C ASN A 618 -23.29 -0.61 19.91
N GLY A 619 -22.12 -0.66 19.30
CA GLY A 619 -21.37 0.53 18.95
C GLY A 619 -22.12 1.42 17.94
N LEU A 620 -22.75 0.77 16.96
CA LEU A 620 -23.57 1.45 15.95
C LEU A 620 -24.76 2.18 16.60
N ASP A 621 -25.46 1.50 17.50
CA ASP A 621 -26.57 2.09 18.25
C ASP A 621 -26.10 3.26 19.14
N GLY A 622 -24.92 3.13 19.73
CA GLY A 622 -24.28 4.19 20.49
C GLY A 622 -23.98 5.43 19.66
N ALA A 623 -23.49 5.25 18.45
CA ALA A 623 -23.27 6.36 17.51
C ALA A 623 -24.57 7.05 17.14
N ARG A 624 -25.64 6.31 16.90
CA ARG A 624 -26.95 6.86 16.61
C ARG A 624 -27.49 7.67 17.81
N ARG A 625 -27.36 7.14 19.02
CA ARG A 625 -27.76 7.86 20.25
C ARG A 625 -27.01 9.18 20.40
N PHE A 626 -25.74 9.22 20.07
CA PHE A 626 -24.98 10.48 20.14
C PHE A 626 -25.52 11.52 19.13
N LEU A 627 -25.81 11.13 17.91
CA LEU A 627 -26.38 12.04 16.91
C LEU A 627 -27.77 12.51 17.30
N ASP A 628 -28.60 11.63 17.87
CA ASP A 628 -29.92 12.00 18.41
C ASP A 628 -29.78 13.01 19.56
N ARG A 629 -28.75 12.82 20.41
CA ARG A 629 -28.45 13.75 21.51
C ARG A 629 -28.01 15.11 21.00
N VAL A 630 -27.17 15.17 19.98
CA VAL A 630 -26.76 16.42 19.33
C VAL A 630 -28.00 17.13 18.75
N TRP A 631 -28.85 16.40 18.06
CA TRP A 631 -30.03 16.93 17.45
C TRP A 631 -30.98 17.55 18.51
N ARG A 632 -31.31 16.82 19.57
CA ARG A 632 -32.20 17.27 20.64
C ARG A 632 -31.67 18.46 21.42
N LEU A 633 -30.33 18.60 21.51
CA LEU A 633 -29.71 19.76 22.17
C LEU A 633 -30.03 21.06 21.39
N PHE A 634 -30.00 21.02 20.09
CA PHE A 634 -30.09 22.20 19.22
C PHE A 634 -31.46 22.39 18.58
N VAL A 635 -32.29 21.37 18.50
CA VAL A 635 -33.60 21.42 17.83
C VAL A 635 -34.70 20.92 18.76
N GLN A 636 -35.77 21.74 18.88
CA GLN A 636 -36.97 21.39 19.65
C GLN A 636 -37.86 20.39 18.90
N ASP A 637 -38.81 19.80 19.61
CA ASP A 637 -39.76 18.86 19.01
C ASP A 637 -40.60 19.47 17.88
N ASN A 638 -40.81 20.79 17.88
CA ASN A 638 -41.50 21.51 16.80
C ASN A 638 -40.62 21.82 15.59
N GLY A 639 -39.34 21.39 15.61
CA GLY A 639 -38.39 21.61 14.54
C GLY A 639 -37.66 22.95 14.55
N GLU A 640 -37.97 23.82 15.50
CA GLU A 640 -37.28 25.10 15.68
C GLU A 640 -36.03 24.93 16.54
N LEU A 641 -35.10 25.90 16.45
CA LEU A 641 -33.93 25.94 17.31
C LEU A 641 -34.27 26.00 18.79
N SER A 642 -33.44 25.38 19.61
CA SER A 642 -33.52 25.43 21.06
C SER A 642 -33.45 26.89 21.56
N GLU A 643 -34.30 27.22 22.53
CA GLU A 643 -34.31 28.52 23.20
C GLU A 643 -33.01 28.77 24.00
N LYS A 644 -32.24 27.73 24.31
CA LYS A 644 -30.93 27.85 24.96
C LYS A 644 -29.91 28.61 24.11
N ILE A 645 -30.09 28.60 22.79
CA ILE A 645 -29.16 29.24 21.85
C ILE A 645 -29.41 30.76 21.87
N THR A 646 -28.41 31.50 22.34
CA THR A 646 -28.48 32.97 22.50
C THR A 646 -27.18 33.62 22.04
N ASP A 647 -27.20 34.94 21.88
CA ASP A 647 -25.99 35.73 21.59
C ASP A 647 -25.16 36.06 22.85
N ALA A 648 -25.70 35.74 24.04
CA ALA A 648 -25.03 36.05 25.30
C ALA A 648 -23.81 35.14 25.53
N PRO A 649 -22.70 35.66 26.05
CA PRO A 649 -21.54 34.86 26.38
C PRO A 649 -21.80 33.89 27.53
N ASN A 650 -21.09 32.74 27.55
CA ASN A 650 -21.12 31.78 28.64
C ASN A 650 -19.67 31.38 28.97
N LYS A 651 -19.14 31.91 30.06
CA LYS A 651 -17.78 31.68 30.48
C LYS A 651 -17.48 30.24 30.91
N GLU A 652 -18.49 29.55 31.44
CA GLU A 652 -18.35 28.16 31.85
C GLU A 652 -18.09 27.23 30.66
N LEU A 653 -18.66 27.52 29.51
CA LEU A 653 -18.56 26.76 28.29
C LEU A 653 -17.36 27.21 27.44
N GLU A 654 -16.80 28.38 27.68
CA GLU A 654 -15.73 28.98 26.87
C GLU A 654 -14.48 28.08 26.76
N LYS A 655 -13.98 27.62 27.91
CA LYS A 655 -12.81 26.74 27.93
C LYS A 655 -13.04 25.44 27.19
N ALA A 656 -14.17 24.77 27.47
CA ALA A 656 -14.55 23.53 26.81
C ALA A 656 -14.66 23.70 25.28
N TYR A 657 -15.21 24.82 24.83
CA TYR A 657 -15.31 25.12 23.41
C TYR A 657 -13.92 25.26 22.74
N HIS A 658 -13.05 26.08 23.30
CA HIS A 658 -11.71 26.31 22.73
C HIS A 658 -10.84 25.07 22.78
N GLN A 659 -10.93 24.27 23.83
CA GLN A 659 -10.28 22.96 23.91
C GLN A 659 -10.78 22.02 22.80
N THR A 660 -12.07 22.03 22.54
CA THR A 660 -12.69 21.18 21.53
C THR A 660 -12.23 21.59 20.14
N VAL A 661 -12.23 22.89 19.83
CA VAL A 661 -11.75 23.39 18.54
C VAL A 661 -10.31 22.99 18.30
N LYS A 662 -9.44 23.20 19.29
CA LYS A 662 -8.02 22.82 19.19
C LYS A 662 -7.84 21.34 18.93
N LYS A 663 -8.46 20.50 19.78
CA LYS A 663 -8.32 19.04 19.68
C LYS A 663 -8.88 18.48 18.40
N VAL A 664 -10.06 18.88 17.99
CA VAL A 664 -10.70 18.40 16.76
C VAL A 664 -9.87 18.81 15.53
N THR A 665 -9.39 20.06 15.50
CA THR A 665 -8.55 20.55 14.39
C THR A 665 -7.29 19.74 14.24
N GLU A 666 -6.55 19.54 15.35
CA GLU A 666 -5.32 18.77 15.37
C GLU A 666 -5.57 17.29 15.05
N ASP A 667 -6.58 16.69 15.65
CA ASP A 667 -6.86 15.26 15.48
C ASP A 667 -7.37 14.93 14.07
N TYR A 668 -8.19 15.77 13.46
CA TYR A 668 -8.60 15.56 12.07
C TYR A 668 -7.40 15.65 11.12
N ALA A 669 -6.54 16.64 11.34
CA ALA A 669 -5.33 16.82 10.51
C ALA A 669 -4.38 15.61 10.61
N GLU A 670 -4.33 14.96 11.77
CA GLU A 670 -3.46 13.81 12.03
C GLU A 670 -4.18 12.45 11.92
N LEU A 671 -5.43 12.44 11.44
CA LEU A 671 -6.23 11.23 11.23
C LEU A 671 -6.55 10.47 12.53
N ARG A 672 -6.65 11.19 13.63
CA ARG A 672 -7.06 10.66 14.95
C ARG A 672 -8.53 10.97 15.20
N PHE A 673 -9.40 10.40 14.39
CA PHE A 673 -10.83 10.71 14.40
C PHE A 673 -11.55 10.26 15.66
N ASN A 674 -11.17 9.11 16.23
CA ASN A 674 -11.79 8.59 17.44
C ASN A 674 -11.62 9.53 18.64
N THR A 675 -10.46 10.14 18.81
CA THR A 675 -10.21 11.08 19.90
C THR A 675 -10.88 12.44 19.65
N ALA A 676 -10.97 12.88 18.41
CA ALA A 676 -11.72 14.07 18.02
C ALA A 676 -13.21 13.93 18.37
N ILE A 677 -13.79 12.78 18.03
CA ILE A 677 -15.20 12.47 18.32
C ILE A 677 -15.44 12.40 19.83
N SER A 678 -14.54 11.75 20.57
CA SER A 678 -14.59 11.71 22.03
C SER A 678 -14.64 13.12 22.62
N GLN A 679 -13.80 14.01 22.12
CA GLN A 679 -13.79 15.42 22.58
C GLN A 679 -15.11 16.15 22.25
N MET A 680 -15.68 15.87 21.09
CA MET A 680 -16.99 16.42 20.74
C MET A 680 -18.10 15.91 21.67
N MET A 681 -18.02 14.65 22.10
CA MET A 681 -18.96 14.08 23.08
C MET A 681 -18.82 14.78 24.44
N VAL A 682 -17.59 15.07 24.87
CA VAL A 682 -17.34 15.83 26.10
C VAL A 682 -17.96 17.22 26.02
N PHE A 683 -17.78 17.90 24.89
CA PHE A 683 -18.37 19.22 24.68
C PHE A 683 -19.91 19.17 24.73
N ILE A 684 -20.54 18.20 24.13
CA ILE A 684 -22.00 18.02 24.16
C ILE A 684 -22.50 17.79 25.61
N ASN A 685 -21.76 16.99 26.39
CA ASN A 685 -22.08 16.78 27.80
C ASN A 685 -22.05 18.11 28.59
N ASP A 686 -21.02 18.92 28.37
CA ASP A 686 -20.91 20.24 28.99
C ASP A 686 -22.00 21.19 28.51
N ALA A 687 -22.36 21.14 27.24
CA ALA A 687 -23.42 21.96 26.64
C ALA A 687 -24.82 21.62 27.21
N TYR A 688 -25.07 20.34 27.50
CA TYR A 688 -26.33 19.95 28.17
C TYR A 688 -26.45 20.51 29.59
N LYS A 689 -25.34 20.67 30.30
CA LYS A 689 -25.28 21.23 31.64
C LYS A 689 -25.40 22.76 31.62
N ALA A 690 -25.04 23.41 30.51
CA ALA A 690 -25.10 24.87 30.39
C ALA A 690 -26.55 25.37 30.32
N GLU A 691 -26.83 26.51 30.94
CA GLU A 691 -28.13 27.13 30.90
C GLU A 691 -28.39 27.81 29.54
N THR A 692 -27.32 28.38 28.98
CA THR A 692 -27.36 29.04 27.67
C THR A 692 -26.22 28.56 26.79
N LEU A 693 -26.46 28.57 25.48
CA LEU A 693 -25.51 28.18 24.47
C LEU A 693 -25.21 29.38 23.56
N PRO A 694 -23.99 29.96 23.66
CA PRO A 694 -23.62 31.01 22.71
C PRO A 694 -23.74 30.54 21.26
N LYS A 695 -24.42 31.30 20.43
CA LYS A 695 -24.63 30.95 19.02
C LYS A 695 -23.32 30.67 18.30
N GLU A 696 -22.26 31.43 18.58
CA GLU A 696 -20.91 31.22 18.05
C GLU A 696 -20.37 29.82 18.35
N TYR A 697 -20.60 29.30 19.56
CA TYR A 697 -20.13 27.96 19.95
C TYR A 697 -20.96 26.85 19.29
N VAL A 698 -22.27 27.11 19.11
CA VAL A 698 -23.15 26.20 18.37
C VAL A 698 -22.71 26.10 16.90
N GLU A 699 -22.45 27.22 16.26
CA GLU A 699 -21.98 27.29 14.88
C GLU A 699 -20.65 26.60 14.73
N GLY A 700 -19.72 26.85 15.65
CA GLY A 700 -18.40 26.19 15.66
C GLY A 700 -18.48 24.68 15.82
N PHE A 701 -19.34 24.21 16.71
CA PHE A 701 -19.55 22.77 16.90
C PHE A 701 -20.17 22.13 15.64
N VAL A 702 -21.14 22.77 15.02
CA VAL A 702 -21.77 22.26 13.78
C VAL A 702 -20.73 22.15 12.67
N LYS A 703 -19.82 23.13 12.57
CA LYS A 703 -18.69 23.06 11.62
C LYS A 703 -17.74 21.89 11.90
N MET A 704 -17.52 21.56 13.16
CA MET A 704 -16.63 20.46 13.56
C MET A 704 -17.27 19.08 13.35
N ILE A 705 -18.55 18.93 13.58
CA ILE A 705 -19.27 17.66 13.40
C ILE A 705 -19.57 17.38 11.91
N ALA A 706 -19.76 18.43 11.11
CA ALA A 706 -20.15 18.30 9.70
C ALA A 706 -19.21 17.40 8.87
N PRO A 707 -17.88 17.43 9.03
CA PRO A 707 -17.02 16.50 8.30
C PRO A 707 -17.31 15.03 8.56
N VAL A 708 -17.67 14.67 9.79
CA VAL A 708 -18.03 13.30 10.17
C VAL A 708 -19.46 12.98 9.77
N ALA A 709 -20.39 13.90 10.07
CA ALA A 709 -21.84 13.75 9.89
C ALA A 709 -22.38 14.89 9.01
N PRO A 710 -22.10 14.86 7.70
CA PRO A 710 -22.37 16.01 6.83
C PRO A 710 -23.83 16.33 6.62
N HIS A 711 -24.70 15.34 6.68
CA HIS A 711 -26.14 15.56 6.48
C HIS A 711 -26.76 16.32 7.67
N ILE A 712 -26.46 15.87 8.89
CA ILE A 712 -26.91 16.57 10.10
C ILE A 712 -26.23 17.94 10.21
N GLY A 713 -24.97 18.03 9.79
CA GLY A 713 -24.23 19.29 9.76
C GLY A 713 -24.88 20.32 8.85
N GLU A 714 -25.25 19.95 7.64
CA GLU A 714 -25.94 20.83 6.69
C GLU A 714 -27.32 21.23 7.22
N GLU A 715 -28.07 20.28 7.76
CA GLU A 715 -29.42 20.56 8.29
C GLU A 715 -29.37 21.54 9.46
N LEU A 716 -28.50 21.34 10.42
CA LEU A 716 -28.32 22.25 11.55
C LEU A 716 -27.85 23.64 11.09
N TRP A 717 -26.94 23.69 10.12
CA TRP A 717 -26.47 24.95 9.57
C TRP A 717 -27.58 25.75 8.92
N SER A 718 -28.44 25.07 8.16
CA SER A 718 -29.64 25.67 7.57
C SER A 718 -30.57 26.21 8.64
N LYS A 719 -30.80 25.47 9.72
CA LYS A 719 -31.65 25.91 10.83
C LYS A 719 -31.08 27.10 11.59
N LEU A 720 -29.80 27.28 11.59
CA LEU A 720 -29.11 28.45 12.17
C LEU A 720 -29.34 29.73 11.33
N GLY A 721 -29.98 29.61 10.18
CA GLY A 721 -30.36 30.74 9.35
C GLY A 721 -29.45 31.01 8.14
N TYR A 722 -28.54 30.09 7.86
CA TYR A 722 -27.63 30.21 6.72
C TYR A 722 -28.27 29.62 5.45
N ASN A 723 -28.23 30.35 4.36
CA ASN A 723 -28.78 29.94 3.07
C ASN A 723 -27.75 29.19 2.21
N GLU A 724 -26.48 29.35 2.52
CA GLU A 724 -25.38 28.69 1.81
C GLU A 724 -24.97 27.38 2.51
N THR A 725 -24.38 26.46 1.74
CA THR A 725 -23.88 25.19 2.29
C THR A 725 -22.80 25.42 3.34
N ILE A 726 -22.76 24.58 4.37
CA ILE A 726 -21.70 24.58 5.37
C ILE A 726 -20.33 24.20 4.77
N THR A 727 -20.31 23.54 3.61
CA THR A 727 -19.10 22.99 2.97
C THR A 727 -17.97 24.02 2.86
N TYR A 728 -18.30 25.27 2.59
CA TYR A 728 -17.31 26.34 2.42
C TYR A 728 -17.32 27.38 3.54
N ALA A 729 -18.01 27.12 4.63
CA ALA A 729 -17.99 27.98 5.82
C ALA A 729 -16.57 27.96 6.42
N SER A 730 -16.16 29.04 7.07
CA SER A 730 -14.82 29.14 7.66
C SER A 730 -14.69 28.22 8.86
N TRP A 731 -13.63 27.41 8.90
CA TRP A 731 -13.33 26.54 10.02
C TRP A 731 -13.17 27.34 11.32
N PRO A 732 -13.69 26.85 12.46
CA PRO A 732 -13.61 27.60 13.71
C PRO A 732 -12.17 27.74 14.19
N THR A 733 -11.91 28.85 14.86
CA THR A 733 -10.61 29.15 15.47
C THR A 733 -10.69 29.07 16.98
N PHE A 734 -9.58 28.81 17.64
CA PHE A 734 -9.50 28.81 19.08
C PHE A 734 -8.52 29.88 19.57
N ASP A 735 -8.76 30.32 20.81
CA ASP A 735 -7.93 31.32 21.50
C ASP A 735 -7.08 30.62 22.57
N GLU A 736 -5.77 30.61 22.39
CA GLU A 736 -4.81 29.97 23.33
C GLU A 736 -4.95 30.53 24.76
N SER A 737 -5.26 31.78 24.90
CA SER A 737 -5.40 32.41 26.23
C SER A 737 -6.57 31.82 27.03
N LYS A 738 -7.53 31.20 26.36
CA LYS A 738 -8.73 30.59 26.96
C LYS A 738 -8.54 29.11 27.29
N LEU A 739 -7.40 28.56 26.96
CA LEU A 739 -7.00 27.20 27.28
C LEU A 739 -6.26 27.10 28.59
N VAL A 740 -5.82 28.21 29.17
CA VAL A 740 -5.04 28.24 30.43
C VAL A 740 -5.92 27.84 31.59
N GLU A 741 -5.51 26.79 32.27
CA GLU A 741 -6.15 26.37 33.52
C GLU A 741 -5.64 27.23 34.65
N ASP A 742 -6.55 27.92 35.31
CA ASP A 742 -6.24 28.66 36.51
C ASP A 742 -5.98 27.71 37.69
N GLU A 743 -6.57 26.52 37.64
CA GLU A 743 -6.45 25.50 38.70
C GLU A 743 -6.11 24.12 38.06
N VAL A 744 -5.28 23.36 38.78
CA VAL A 744 -4.88 22.00 38.41
C VAL A 744 -5.11 21.05 39.57
N GLU A 745 -5.36 19.77 39.30
CA GLU A 745 -5.45 18.72 40.31
C GLU A 745 -4.02 18.29 40.65
N ILE A 746 -3.67 18.36 41.97
CA ILE A 746 -2.39 17.94 42.51
C ILE A 746 -2.60 16.66 43.30
N VAL A 747 -1.82 15.65 42.97
CA VAL A 747 -1.80 14.39 43.74
C VAL A 747 -0.86 14.53 44.91
N VAL A 748 -1.34 14.21 46.14
CA VAL A 748 -0.52 14.19 47.36
C VAL A 748 -0.21 12.74 47.71
N GLN A 749 1.08 12.44 47.81
CA GLN A 749 1.59 11.10 48.13
C GLN A 749 2.31 11.10 49.47
N ILE A 750 2.24 9.96 50.17
CA ILE A 750 3.09 9.65 51.29
C ILE A 750 3.90 8.42 50.92
N MET A 751 5.22 8.55 50.90
CA MET A 751 6.13 7.47 50.54
C MET A 751 5.79 6.85 49.17
N GLY A 752 5.40 7.69 48.19
CA GLY A 752 5.04 7.26 46.85
C GLY A 752 3.62 6.74 46.66
N LYS A 753 2.82 6.61 47.70
CA LYS A 753 1.43 6.16 47.63
C LYS A 753 0.47 7.34 47.70
N VAL A 754 -0.50 7.38 46.75
CA VAL A 754 -1.52 8.44 46.70
C VAL A 754 -2.39 8.41 47.96
N ARG A 755 -2.49 9.57 48.63
CA ARG A 755 -3.27 9.73 49.87
C ARG A 755 -4.32 10.82 49.80
N ALA A 756 -4.14 11.80 48.92
CA ALA A 756 -5.11 12.86 48.68
C ALA A 756 -4.96 13.42 47.29
N LYS A 757 -6.02 14.09 46.85
CA LYS A 757 -6.02 14.85 45.61
C LYS A 757 -6.58 16.24 45.94
N LEU A 758 -5.87 17.28 45.55
CA LEU A 758 -6.24 18.67 45.81
C LEU A 758 -6.29 19.48 44.54
N THR A 759 -7.16 20.46 44.52
CA THR A 759 -7.17 21.46 43.48
C THR A 759 -6.38 22.68 43.97
N MET A 760 -5.37 23.05 43.20
CA MET A 760 -4.49 24.19 43.50
C MET A 760 -4.40 25.11 42.28
N LYS A 761 -4.02 26.38 42.53
CA LYS A 761 -3.71 27.30 41.43
C LYS A 761 -2.53 26.77 40.61
N LYS A 762 -2.60 26.83 39.29
CA LYS A 762 -1.54 26.33 38.40
C LYS A 762 -0.18 27.01 38.67
N ASP A 763 -0.20 28.27 39.07
CA ASP A 763 0.97 29.09 39.39
C ASP A 763 1.37 29.07 40.87
N ALA A 764 0.77 28.18 41.67
CA ALA A 764 1.09 28.06 43.08
C ALA A 764 2.60 27.82 43.28
N SER A 765 3.20 28.53 44.23
CA SER A 765 4.62 28.34 44.57
C SER A 765 4.83 26.96 45.19
N LYS A 766 6.09 26.51 45.19
CA LYS A 766 6.44 25.24 45.83
C LYS A 766 6.08 25.25 47.29
N GLU A 767 6.29 26.38 47.99
CA GLU A 767 5.95 26.57 49.39
C GLU A 767 4.44 26.47 49.63
N GLU A 768 3.63 27.08 48.77
CA GLU A 768 2.16 26.99 48.81
C GLU A 768 1.67 25.56 48.58
N MET A 769 2.25 24.87 47.60
CA MET A 769 1.90 23.48 47.30
C MET A 769 2.23 22.57 48.49
N GLU A 770 3.41 22.73 49.08
CA GLU A 770 3.87 21.99 50.29
C GLU A 770 2.91 22.19 51.45
N GLN A 771 2.56 23.45 51.73
CA GLN A 771 1.68 23.81 52.84
C GLN A 771 0.29 23.22 52.69
N LEU A 772 -0.30 23.35 51.50
CA LEU A 772 -1.64 22.81 51.19
C LEU A 772 -1.66 21.29 51.24
N ALA A 773 -0.59 20.64 50.73
CA ALA A 773 -0.47 19.19 50.76
C ALA A 773 -0.35 18.64 52.19
N LEU A 774 0.48 19.26 53.01
CA LEU A 774 0.65 18.84 54.41
C LEU A 774 -0.64 19.01 55.24
N GLU A 775 -1.39 20.07 54.99
CA GLU A 775 -2.69 20.28 55.63
C GLU A 775 -3.71 19.19 55.22
N ALA A 776 -3.74 18.83 53.96
CA ALA A 776 -4.66 17.82 53.43
C ALA A 776 -4.44 16.42 54.01
N ILE A 777 -3.20 16.10 54.39
CA ILE A 777 -2.82 14.78 54.92
C ILE A 777 -2.46 14.84 56.42
N LYS A 778 -2.83 15.91 57.09
CA LYS A 778 -2.48 16.18 58.50
C LYS A 778 -2.76 14.99 59.41
N GLU A 779 -3.94 14.38 59.29
CA GLU A 779 -4.29 13.22 60.12
C GLU A 779 -3.44 12.00 59.82
N GLN A 780 -3.02 11.83 58.59
CA GLN A 780 -2.28 10.66 58.12
C GLN A 780 -0.80 10.69 58.54
N ILE A 781 -0.28 11.88 58.80
CA ILE A 781 1.11 12.07 59.25
C ILE A 781 1.23 12.37 60.76
N GLU A 782 0.11 12.35 61.49
CA GLU A 782 0.11 12.55 62.95
C GLU A 782 0.97 11.48 63.63
N GLY A 783 1.90 11.91 64.46
CA GLY A 783 2.84 11.03 65.12
C GLY A 783 4.05 10.60 64.29
N LYS A 784 4.14 11.05 63.09
CA LYS A 784 5.26 10.78 62.18
C LYS A 784 6.14 12.01 62.00
N THR A 785 7.42 11.77 61.71
CA THR A 785 8.37 12.84 61.41
C THR A 785 8.48 13.02 59.89
N VAL A 786 8.17 14.23 59.43
CA VAL A 786 8.34 14.58 58.00
C VAL A 786 9.84 14.79 57.73
N ARG A 787 10.41 13.93 56.92
CA ARG A 787 11.85 13.96 56.60
C ARG A 787 12.13 14.84 55.35
N LYS A 788 11.25 14.79 54.35
CA LYS A 788 11.43 15.52 53.12
C LYS A 788 10.07 15.69 52.41
N VAL A 789 9.90 16.81 51.74
CA VAL A 789 8.74 17.05 50.83
C VAL A 789 9.27 17.33 49.45
N ILE A 790 8.86 16.50 48.47
CA ILE A 790 9.23 16.64 47.07
C ILE A 790 8.04 17.23 46.31
N VAL A 791 8.22 18.42 45.75
CA VAL A 791 7.19 19.13 45.01
C VAL A 791 7.54 19.08 43.51
N VAL A 792 6.65 18.53 42.72
CA VAL A 792 6.71 18.61 41.25
C VAL A 792 5.66 19.63 40.84
N PRO A 793 6.06 20.82 40.38
CA PRO A 793 5.13 21.89 40.07
C PRO A 793 4.05 21.46 39.05
N GLY A 794 2.78 21.73 39.37
CA GLY A 794 1.65 21.41 38.51
C GLY A 794 1.27 19.93 38.45
N LYS A 795 1.94 19.05 39.24
CA LYS A 795 1.70 17.59 39.16
C LYS A 795 1.42 16.92 40.47
N LEU A 796 2.38 16.92 41.36
CA LEU A 796 2.27 16.19 42.65
C LEU A 796 3.14 16.76 43.76
N VAL A 797 2.80 16.36 44.97
CA VAL A 797 3.61 16.55 46.16
C VAL A 797 3.79 15.18 46.85
N ASN A 798 5.03 14.75 47.04
CA ASN A 798 5.35 13.50 47.74
C ASN A 798 5.98 13.81 49.08
N VAL A 799 5.36 13.34 50.13
CA VAL A 799 5.82 13.54 51.52
C VAL A 799 6.51 12.27 51.99
N VAL A 800 7.77 12.42 52.40
CA VAL A 800 8.54 11.34 53.04
C VAL A 800 8.42 11.52 54.56
N ALA A 801 7.65 10.63 55.20
CA ALA A 801 7.39 10.64 56.62
C ALA A 801 7.48 9.23 57.21
N ASN A 802 8.08 9.10 58.40
CA ASN A 802 8.22 7.82 59.11
C ASN A 802 8.07 7.98 60.64
#